data_af5ae15bd3f56ecb15caa3218b29cca0
#
_entry.id   af5ae15bd3f56ecb15caa3218b29cca0
#
_cell.length_a   1.000
_cell.length_b   1.000
_cell.length_c   1.000
_cell.angle_alpha   90.00
_cell.angle_beta   90.00
_cell.angle_gamma   90.00
#
_symmetry.space_group_name_H-M   'P 1'
#
loop_
_entity.id
_entity.type
_entity.pdbx_description
1 polymer ?
#
loop_
_entity_poly.entity_id
_entity_poly.type
_entity_poly.pdbx_seq_one_letter_code
_entity_poly.pdbx_strand_id
1 'polypeptide(L)'
;MMIRILIYLTLTFTLFSCQSADKKAVDFYLEQANSYKAKITRDIWGVPHIYGETDADAAFGLAYAHAEDDFINTAENFYLYRAQMGLKEGASGAIQDYLIKVLKIRERIELNYLTDIDEEVRKVIEAYAAGINYWMIQNPNNEYSQFFPVTEQDIVAGFSIQNLFFSGVMSSIEKLQREENIKEEYTSLYRNQELVTGSNVLAVNSNKTSDNSTRIIINSHQPLDGPLAWYEAHIRSDEGWNMMGGLFPGSPFVFVGFNENIAWGFTVNKPDLSDSYLLEINPDNNNQYLLDGSWTDFEIETIKLPTKIFGPIKWTFKREAKYSVHGPVLEIADKHYALRFSGMSDIKQVNQWFAMNKSNSLEEWKSAMKMRSIISFNGVYADKEDNILFLHNSSSPKRSEGIDWKNVIDGTKSDLIWNSYVDFDEIPQIINPSSGWIASTNQDPFKVTDSKDNLDSSNYSPTLGLQTRMTNRAYRSIELFDEYKEVDEDTFDLIKFDNKYSKQSRSYKYIAKIFEMQFDTEELNFAQAILKEWNLGTDLNNTSAALGVCVLSNEWISEQGQRIPQNPEISFKECVKELTATYGKVNPLWSDRNFIARGGEKTSVQGGPDVLRAIYGRNDDEGDLNAAGGDGLYIHVSWNENGDQDSKSIHQYGSATQDMSSKHYDDQVQLYVDEKYKSTFFEKKDLAINTSKVYYVPE
;
A
#
# COMPACT_ATOMS: atom_id res chain seq x y z
N MET A 1 -63.11 -0.02 7.94
CA MET A 1 -62.75 -1.15 7.10
C MET A 1 -62.08 -0.72 5.75
N MET A 2 -62.53 0.33 5.13
CA MET A 2 -61.95 0.82 3.85
C MET A 2 -60.52 1.38 3.97
N ILE A 3 -60.13 2.03 5.08
CA ILE A 3 -58.79 2.61 5.26
C ILE A 3 -57.69 1.52 5.46
N ARG A 4 -58.04 0.36 6.04
CA ARG A 4 -57.08 -0.76 6.19
C ARG A 4 -56.81 -1.47 4.87
N ILE A 5 -57.76 -1.51 3.93
CA ILE A 5 -57.60 -2.13 2.61
C ILE A 5 -56.76 -1.24 1.69
N LEU A 6 -56.84 0.11 1.83
CA LEU A 6 -56.01 1.03 1.03
C LEU A 6 -54.52 0.99 1.47
N ILE A 7 -54.24 0.80 2.74
CA ILE A 7 -52.83 0.68 3.25
C ILE A 7 -52.20 -0.66 2.81
N TYR A 8 -52.96 -1.74 2.76
CA TYR A 8 -52.46 -3.02 2.25
C TYR A 8 -52.23 -3.02 0.74
N LEU A 9 -53.08 -2.33 -0.06
CA LEU A 9 -52.88 -2.20 -1.48
C LEU A 9 -51.70 -1.30 -1.87
N THR A 10 -51.42 -0.22 -1.11
CA THR A 10 -50.23 0.63 -1.32
C THR A 10 -48.96 -0.05 -0.91
N LEU A 11 -48.95 -0.82 0.19
CA LEU A 11 -47.77 -1.61 0.60
C LEU A 11 -47.44 -2.75 -0.38
N THR A 12 -48.47 -3.45 -0.92
CA THR A 12 -48.24 -4.49 -1.93
C THR A 12 -47.77 -3.93 -3.26
N PHE A 13 -48.25 -2.75 -3.69
CA PHE A 13 -47.80 -2.12 -4.93
C PHE A 13 -46.37 -1.59 -4.84
N THR A 14 -45.92 -1.10 -3.67
CA THR A 14 -44.52 -0.68 -3.43
C THR A 14 -43.57 -1.87 -3.39
N LEU A 15 -43.97 -2.99 -2.76
CA LEU A 15 -43.18 -4.21 -2.73
C LEU A 15 -43.05 -4.86 -4.13
N PHE A 16 -44.10 -4.86 -4.95
CA PHE A 16 -44.04 -5.38 -6.30
C PHE A 16 -43.21 -4.48 -7.24
N SER A 17 -43.18 -3.15 -7.05
CA SER A 17 -42.37 -2.26 -7.87
C SER A 17 -40.86 -2.34 -7.50
N CYS A 18 -40.50 -2.52 -6.23
CA CYS A 18 -39.14 -2.78 -5.82
C CYS A 18 -38.63 -4.12 -6.39
N GLN A 19 -39.38 -5.22 -6.21
CA GLN A 19 -38.97 -6.53 -6.75
C GLN A 19 -38.81 -6.54 -8.28
N SER A 20 -39.58 -5.74 -9.01
CA SER A 20 -39.45 -5.64 -10.49
C SER A 20 -38.27 -4.78 -10.94
N ALA A 21 -37.84 -3.78 -10.15
CA ALA A 21 -36.68 -2.96 -10.45
C ALA A 21 -35.38 -3.73 -10.16
N ASP A 22 -35.31 -4.43 -9.03
CA ASP A 22 -34.16 -5.26 -8.66
C ASP A 22 -33.96 -6.40 -9.69
N LYS A 23 -35.03 -7.03 -10.13
CA LYS A 23 -34.95 -8.08 -11.16
C LYS A 23 -34.43 -7.56 -12.49
N LYS A 24 -34.89 -6.38 -12.95
CA LYS A 24 -34.40 -5.78 -14.21
C LYS A 24 -32.91 -5.42 -14.14
N ALA A 25 -32.44 -4.95 -12.98
CA ALA A 25 -31.02 -4.67 -12.77
C ALA A 25 -30.20 -5.96 -12.85
N VAL A 26 -30.64 -7.02 -12.16
CA VAL A 26 -29.99 -8.34 -12.20
C VAL A 26 -29.96 -8.88 -13.64
N ASP A 27 -31.09 -8.85 -14.37
CA ASP A 27 -31.16 -9.34 -15.75
C ASP A 27 -30.20 -8.55 -16.67
N PHE A 28 -30.07 -7.23 -16.50
CA PHE A 28 -29.14 -6.39 -17.24
C PHE A 28 -27.66 -6.78 -16.98
N TYR A 29 -27.26 -6.95 -15.72
CA TYR A 29 -25.87 -7.30 -15.39
C TYR A 29 -25.52 -8.75 -15.73
N LEU A 30 -26.51 -9.66 -15.75
CA LEU A 30 -26.33 -11.01 -16.29
C LEU A 30 -26.10 -10.99 -17.81
N GLU A 31 -26.86 -10.17 -18.55
CA GLU A 31 -26.66 -10.00 -19.99
C GLU A 31 -25.28 -9.40 -20.28
N GLN A 32 -24.85 -8.41 -19.50
CA GLN A 32 -23.51 -7.83 -19.58
C GLN A 32 -22.43 -8.89 -19.30
N ALA A 33 -22.57 -9.69 -18.25
CA ALA A 33 -21.62 -10.74 -17.90
C ALA A 33 -21.47 -11.76 -19.05
N ASN A 34 -22.56 -12.14 -19.72
CA ASN A 34 -22.56 -13.08 -20.84
C ASN A 34 -21.79 -12.59 -22.09
N SER A 35 -21.38 -11.32 -22.13
CA SER A 35 -20.53 -10.80 -23.21
C SER A 35 -19.05 -11.13 -23.01
N TYR A 36 -18.65 -11.59 -21.83
CA TYR A 36 -17.27 -11.98 -21.50
C TYR A 36 -17.13 -13.49 -21.47
N LYS A 37 -15.88 -13.95 -21.58
CA LYS A 37 -15.54 -15.38 -21.49
C LYS A 37 -14.13 -15.57 -20.95
N ALA A 38 -14.00 -15.96 -19.70
CA ALA A 38 -12.72 -16.22 -19.07
C ALA A 38 -12.57 -17.69 -18.68
N LYS A 39 -11.37 -18.22 -18.83
CA LYS A 39 -10.95 -19.51 -18.28
C LYS A 39 -10.12 -19.26 -17.03
N ILE A 40 -10.50 -19.85 -15.91
CA ILE A 40 -9.77 -19.80 -14.66
C ILE A 40 -9.16 -21.18 -14.41
N THR A 41 -7.84 -21.23 -14.26
CA THR A 41 -7.10 -22.42 -13.88
C THR A 41 -6.49 -22.20 -12.52
N ARG A 42 -6.92 -22.96 -11.51
CA ARG A 42 -6.32 -22.95 -10.18
C ARG A 42 -5.16 -23.93 -10.16
N ASP A 43 -4.00 -23.52 -9.72
CA ASP A 43 -2.87 -24.41 -9.48
C ASP A 43 -3.02 -25.23 -8.19
N ILE A 44 -2.02 -26.01 -7.83
CA ILE A 44 -2.03 -26.83 -6.63
C ILE A 44 -2.03 -26.02 -5.32
N TRP A 45 -1.61 -24.74 -5.38
CA TRP A 45 -1.64 -23.77 -4.27
C TRP A 45 -2.89 -22.88 -4.29
N GLY A 46 -3.81 -23.14 -5.22
CA GLY A 46 -5.04 -22.38 -5.38
C GLY A 46 -4.88 -21.05 -6.11
N VAL A 47 -3.66 -20.64 -6.46
CA VAL A 47 -3.41 -19.40 -7.18
C VAL A 47 -4.15 -19.43 -8.53
N PRO A 48 -4.94 -18.39 -8.86
CA PRO A 48 -5.66 -18.36 -10.13
C PRO A 48 -4.77 -17.89 -11.28
N HIS A 49 -4.75 -18.68 -12.34
CA HIS A 49 -4.23 -18.33 -13.66
C HIS A 49 -5.40 -18.06 -14.58
N ILE A 50 -5.63 -16.80 -14.91
CA ILE A 50 -6.76 -16.33 -15.69
C ILE A 50 -6.34 -16.19 -17.14
N TYR A 51 -7.16 -16.71 -18.06
CA TYR A 51 -7.00 -16.53 -19.47
C TYR A 51 -8.29 -15.99 -20.09
N GLY A 52 -8.18 -14.94 -20.91
CA GLY A 52 -9.21 -14.41 -21.80
C GLY A 52 -8.71 -14.27 -23.23
N GLU A 53 -9.61 -14.28 -24.23
CA GLU A 53 -9.23 -13.93 -25.61
C GLU A 53 -8.88 -12.43 -25.68
N THR A 54 -9.61 -11.60 -24.92
CA THR A 54 -9.36 -10.17 -24.79
C THR A 54 -8.87 -9.80 -23.39
N ASP A 55 -8.28 -8.61 -23.25
CA ASP A 55 -7.91 -8.04 -21.94
C ASP A 55 -9.15 -7.90 -21.04
N ALA A 56 -10.29 -7.55 -21.61
CA ALA A 56 -11.55 -7.44 -20.90
C ALA A 56 -12.04 -8.79 -20.37
N ASP A 57 -11.95 -9.87 -21.15
CA ASP A 57 -12.28 -11.23 -20.69
C ASP A 57 -11.40 -11.64 -19.51
N ALA A 58 -10.10 -11.37 -19.61
CA ALA A 58 -9.16 -11.67 -18.54
C ALA A 58 -9.47 -10.87 -17.25
N ALA A 59 -9.80 -9.59 -17.38
CA ALA A 59 -10.18 -8.73 -16.25
C ALA A 59 -11.48 -9.20 -15.57
N PHE A 60 -12.48 -9.62 -16.37
CA PHE A 60 -13.72 -10.22 -15.85
C PHE A 60 -13.42 -11.48 -15.03
N GLY A 61 -12.61 -12.39 -15.56
CA GLY A 61 -12.21 -13.62 -14.88
C GLY A 61 -11.42 -13.38 -13.61
N LEU A 62 -10.52 -12.38 -13.62
CA LEU A 62 -9.76 -11.97 -12.44
C LEU A 62 -10.68 -11.49 -11.32
N ALA A 63 -11.63 -10.60 -11.65
CA ALA A 63 -12.58 -10.06 -10.67
C ALA A 63 -13.42 -11.17 -10.02
N TYR A 64 -13.88 -12.12 -10.83
CA TYR A 64 -14.63 -13.27 -10.32
C TYR A 64 -13.78 -14.17 -9.41
N ALA A 65 -12.56 -14.53 -9.84
CA ALA A 65 -11.67 -15.38 -9.05
C ALA A 65 -11.26 -14.73 -7.72
N HIS A 66 -11.01 -13.42 -7.74
CA HIS A 66 -10.69 -12.66 -6.53
C HIS A 66 -11.89 -12.61 -5.57
N ALA A 67 -13.10 -12.44 -6.11
CA ALA A 67 -14.31 -12.45 -5.29
C ALA A 67 -14.62 -13.84 -4.72
N GLU A 68 -14.26 -14.94 -5.39
CA GLU A 68 -14.38 -16.30 -4.81
C GLU A 68 -13.50 -16.46 -3.57
N ASP A 69 -12.28 -15.91 -3.60
CA ASP A 69 -11.27 -16.14 -2.56
C ASP A 69 -11.37 -15.11 -1.42
N ASP A 70 -11.71 -13.83 -1.75
CA ASP A 70 -11.44 -12.71 -0.85
C ASP A 70 -12.41 -11.51 -1.04
N PHE A 71 -13.70 -11.78 -1.30
CA PHE A 71 -14.68 -10.72 -1.56
C PHE A 71 -14.82 -9.70 -0.42
N ILE A 72 -14.68 -10.13 0.83
CA ILE A 72 -14.82 -9.25 2.01
C ILE A 72 -13.84 -8.08 1.92
N ASN A 73 -12.57 -8.34 1.62
CA ASN A 73 -11.54 -7.30 1.51
C ASN A 73 -11.83 -6.34 0.35
N THR A 74 -12.28 -6.87 -0.80
CA THR A 74 -12.71 -6.05 -1.94
C THR A 74 -13.91 -5.17 -1.58
N ALA A 75 -14.94 -5.75 -0.95
CA ALA A 75 -16.18 -5.06 -0.63
C ALA A 75 -16.01 -3.97 0.44
N GLU A 76 -15.14 -4.17 1.42
CA GLU A 76 -14.85 -3.16 2.44
C GLU A 76 -14.27 -1.88 1.86
N ASN A 77 -13.49 -1.98 0.79
CA ASN A 77 -12.95 -0.82 0.08
C ASN A 77 -14.05 0.06 -0.54
N PHE A 78 -15.21 -0.50 -0.93
CA PHE A 78 -16.28 0.30 -1.52
C PHE A 78 -16.91 1.32 -0.56
N TYR A 79 -16.85 1.10 0.76
CA TYR A 79 -17.22 2.14 1.71
C TYR A 79 -16.37 3.40 1.52
N LEU A 80 -15.07 3.23 1.36
CA LEU A 80 -14.14 4.34 1.14
C LEU A 80 -14.32 4.93 -0.27
N TYR A 81 -14.36 4.08 -1.31
CA TYR A 81 -14.45 4.52 -2.71
C TYR A 81 -15.73 5.31 -3.00
N ARG A 82 -16.82 4.99 -2.30
CA ARG A 82 -18.11 5.70 -2.39
C ARG A 82 -18.26 6.84 -1.38
N ALA A 83 -17.25 7.11 -0.57
CA ALA A 83 -17.33 8.05 0.57
C ALA A 83 -18.57 7.78 1.44
N GLN A 84 -18.68 6.54 1.95
CA GLN A 84 -19.75 6.00 2.77
C GLN A 84 -19.25 5.40 4.09
N MET A 85 -18.04 5.72 4.52
CA MET A 85 -17.48 5.28 5.80
C MET A 85 -18.34 5.72 7.00
N GLY A 86 -19.04 6.86 6.89
CA GLY A 86 -20.00 7.31 7.87
C GLY A 86 -21.16 6.33 8.11
N LEU A 87 -21.52 5.52 7.11
CA LEU A 87 -22.52 4.45 7.26
C LEU A 87 -21.98 3.22 7.99
N LYS A 88 -20.66 2.99 7.97
CA LYS A 88 -19.98 1.90 8.66
C LYS A 88 -19.58 2.30 10.07
N GLU A 89 -18.85 3.40 10.22
CA GLU A 89 -18.14 3.80 11.44
C GLU A 89 -18.79 4.98 12.19
N GLY A 90 -19.91 5.52 11.69
CA GLY A 90 -20.57 6.65 12.32
C GLY A 90 -19.80 7.96 12.12
N ALA A 91 -19.65 8.75 13.20
CA ALA A 91 -19.08 10.10 13.14
C ALA A 91 -17.62 10.11 12.63
N SER A 92 -16.79 9.15 13.05
CA SER A 92 -15.39 9.05 12.59
C SER A 92 -15.31 8.80 11.09
N GLY A 93 -16.13 7.88 10.56
CA GLY A 93 -16.21 7.63 9.12
C GLY A 93 -16.77 8.82 8.33
N ALA A 94 -17.69 9.59 8.90
CA ALA A 94 -18.23 10.79 8.25
C ALA A 94 -17.16 11.88 8.03
N ILE A 95 -16.16 11.96 8.90
CA ILE A 95 -15.01 12.87 8.72
C ILE A 95 -14.18 12.42 7.51
N GLN A 96 -13.97 11.13 7.37
CA GLN A 96 -13.27 10.55 6.21
C GLN A 96 -14.04 10.84 4.90
N ASP A 97 -15.35 10.62 4.92
CA ASP A 97 -16.22 10.91 3.78
C ASP A 97 -16.18 12.40 3.39
N TYR A 98 -16.07 13.29 4.38
CA TYR A 98 -15.94 14.72 4.14
C TYR A 98 -14.68 15.04 3.36
N LEU A 99 -13.52 14.51 3.77
CA LEU A 99 -12.25 14.72 3.08
C LEU A 99 -12.30 14.22 1.63
N ILE A 100 -12.82 13.02 1.38
CA ILE A 100 -12.95 12.46 0.02
C ILE A 100 -13.87 13.31 -0.85
N LYS A 101 -15.01 13.78 -0.30
CA LYS A 101 -15.98 14.60 -1.03
C LYS A 101 -15.47 16.00 -1.31
N VAL A 102 -14.74 16.61 -0.37
CA VAL A 102 -14.09 17.92 -0.59
C VAL A 102 -13.12 17.88 -1.75
N LEU A 103 -12.48 16.73 -2.02
CA LEU A 103 -11.57 16.56 -3.15
C LEU A 103 -12.30 16.36 -4.48
N LYS A 104 -13.64 16.25 -4.48
CA LYS A 104 -14.48 16.07 -5.69
C LYS A 104 -14.05 14.88 -6.56
N ILE A 105 -13.52 13.79 -5.96
CA ILE A 105 -12.95 12.66 -6.70
C ILE A 105 -14.01 12.06 -7.64
N ARG A 106 -15.19 11.71 -7.13
CA ARG A 106 -16.22 11.07 -7.95
C ARG A 106 -16.78 12.00 -9.04
N GLU A 107 -16.98 13.26 -8.74
CA GLU A 107 -17.42 14.26 -9.72
C GLU A 107 -16.44 14.40 -10.88
N ARG A 108 -15.13 14.39 -10.58
CA ARG A 108 -14.09 14.42 -11.62
C ARG A 108 -14.10 13.19 -12.47
N ILE A 109 -14.29 12.01 -11.88
CA ILE A 109 -14.43 10.76 -12.62
C ILE A 109 -15.64 10.84 -13.54
N GLU A 110 -16.82 11.25 -13.05
CA GLU A 110 -18.04 11.39 -13.85
C GLU A 110 -17.85 12.35 -15.03
N LEU A 111 -17.15 13.46 -14.82
CA LEU A 111 -16.92 14.47 -15.85
C LEU A 111 -15.86 14.06 -16.90
N ASN A 112 -14.81 13.34 -16.47
CA ASN A 112 -13.63 13.13 -17.30
C ASN A 112 -13.38 11.66 -17.66
N TYR A 113 -14.21 10.72 -17.24
CA TYR A 113 -14.02 9.28 -17.48
C TYR A 113 -13.80 8.96 -18.97
N LEU A 114 -14.62 9.54 -19.85
CA LEU A 114 -14.56 9.27 -21.29
C LEU A 114 -13.41 10.00 -22.01
N THR A 115 -12.85 11.05 -21.40
CA THR A 115 -11.79 11.88 -22.02
C THR A 115 -10.41 11.55 -21.49
N ASP A 116 -10.31 11.17 -20.22
CA ASP A 116 -9.03 11.01 -19.53
C ASP A 116 -8.63 9.54 -19.38
N ILE A 117 -9.59 8.60 -19.46
CA ILE A 117 -9.31 7.17 -19.44
C ILE A 117 -9.35 6.61 -20.86
N ASP A 118 -8.27 5.93 -21.25
CA ASP A 118 -8.14 5.35 -22.59
C ASP A 118 -9.21 4.28 -22.83
N GLU A 119 -9.69 4.15 -24.07
CA GLU A 119 -10.81 3.25 -24.40
C GLU A 119 -10.52 1.79 -24.02
N GLU A 120 -9.31 1.30 -24.28
CA GLU A 120 -8.90 -0.05 -23.92
C GLU A 120 -8.91 -0.27 -22.41
N VAL A 121 -8.48 0.73 -21.63
CA VAL A 121 -8.48 0.69 -20.15
C VAL A 121 -9.91 0.73 -19.61
N ARG A 122 -10.80 1.53 -20.22
CA ARG A 122 -12.24 1.52 -19.85
C ARG A 122 -12.85 0.13 -20.01
N LYS A 123 -12.58 -0.56 -21.13
CA LYS A 123 -13.06 -1.93 -21.36
C LYS A 123 -12.61 -2.90 -20.27
N VAL A 124 -11.36 -2.78 -19.84
CA VAL A 124 -10.81 -3.60 -18.75
C VAL A 124 -11.49 -3.31 -17.41
N ILE A 125 -11.68 -2.03 -17.07
CA ILE A 125 -12.33 -1.61 -15.82
C ILE A 125 -13.80 -2.00 -15.78
N GLU A 126 -14.52 -1.82 -16.87
CA GLU A 126 -15.94 -2.19 -17.03
C GLU A 126 -16.13 -3.71 -16.92
N ALA A 127 -15.22 -4.49 -17.54
CA ALA A 127 -15.22 -5.95 -17.42
C ALA A 127 -14.92 -6.42 -16.00
N TYR A 128 -13.97 -5.77 -15.30
CA TYR A 128 -13.65 -6.08 -13.91
C TYR A 128 -14.85 -5.81 -12.99
N ALA A 129 -15.52 -4.66 -13.14
CA ALA A 129 -16.76 -4.36 -12.40
C ALA A 129 -17.87 -5.37 -12.71
N ALA A 130 -18.01 -5.80 -13.98
CA ALA A 130 -18.98 -6.82 -14.39
C ALA A 130 -18.67 -8.18 -13.75
N GLY A 131 -17.41 -8.57 -13.61
CA GLY A 131 -16.98 -9.82 -12.93
C GLY A 131 -17.36 -9.84 -11.44
N ILE A 132 -17.14 -8.71 -10.73
CA ILE A 132 -17.61 -8.55 -9.34
C ILE A 132 -19.14 -8.67 -9.28
N ASN A 133 -19.86 -7.97 -10.15
CA ASN A 133 -21.33 -7.99 -10.18
C ASN A 133 -21.87 -9.39 -10.47
N TYR A 134 -21.24 -10.12 -11.39
CA TYR A 134 -21.61 -11.50 -11.68
C TYR A 134 -21.44 -12.40 -10.46
N TRP A 135 -20.32 -12.30 -9.75
CA TRP A 135 -20.12 -13.06 -8.50
C TRP A 135 -21.17 -12.69 -7.45
N MET A 136 -21.49 -11.41 -7.27
CA MET A 136 -22.53 -10.95 -6.32
C MET A 136 -23.92 -11.49 -6.68
N ILE A 137 -24.26 -11.59 -7.95
CA ILE A 137 -25.53 -12.16 -8.41
C ILE A 137 -25.60 -13.66 -8.10
N GLN A 138 -24.49 -14.39 -8.26
CA GLN A 138 -24.40 -15.80 -7.90
C GLN A 138 -24.42 -16.03 -6.38
N ASN A 139 -24.04 -15.00 -5.60
CA ASN A 139 -23.95 -15.03 -4.13
C ASN A 139 -24.87 -13.94 -3.49
N PRO A 140 -26.20 -13.98 -3.70
CA PRO A 140 -27.10 -12.88 -3.33
C PRO A 140 -27.26 -12.67 -1.80
N ASN A 141 -26.86 -13.64 -0.99
CA ASN A 141 -26.94 -13.60 0.47
C ASN A 141 -25.64 -13.11 1.12
N ASN A 142 -24.65 -12.62 0.35
CA ASN A 142 -23.44 -12.04 0.93
C ASN A 142 -23.77 -10.76 1.73
N GLU A 143 -23.02 -10.52 2.78
CA GLU A 143 -23.25 -9.40 3.71
C GLU A 143 -23.03 -8.00 3.10
N TYR A 144 -22.39 -7.92 1.92
CA TYR A 144 -22.07 -6.69 1.18
C TYR A 144 -22.97 -6.49 -0.04
N SER A 145 -24.12 -7.18 -0.12
CA SER A 145 -25.08 -7.06 -1.24
C SER A 145 -25.56 -5.64 -1.52
N GLN A 146 -25.46 -4.73 -0.52
CA GLN A 146 -25.81 -3.30 -0.68
C GLN A 146 -24.88 -2.55 -1.65
N PHE A 147 -23.73 -3.09 -2.00
CA PHE A 147 -22.82 -2.48 -2.99
C PHE A 147 -23.14 -2.84 -4.43
N PHE A 148 -24.08 -3.77 -4.65
CA PHE A 148 -24.55 -4.07 -6.02
C PHE A 148 -25.42 -2.94 -6.59
N PRO A 149 -25.18 -2.47 -7.81
CA PRO A 149 -24.05 -2.84 -8.66
C PRO A 149 -22.76 -2.08 -8.30
N VAL A 150 -21.62 -2.73 -8.51
CA VAL A 150 -20.30 -2.09 -8.56
C VAL A 150 -20.14 -1.48 -9.95
N THR A 151 -19.56 -0.29 -10.01
CA THR A 151 -19.39 0.46 -11.24
C THR A 151 -17.92 0.71 -11.55
N GLU A 152 -17.62 1.03 -12.80
CA GLU A 152 -16.31 1.46 -13.27
C GLU A 152 -15.81 2.69 -12.49
N GLN A 153 -16.71 3.60 -12.08
CA GLN A 153 -16.34 4.76 -11.26
C GLN A 153 -15.87 4.35 -9.86
N ASP A 154 -16.37 3.25 -9.30
CA ASP A 154 -15.88 2.74 -8.01
C ASP A 154 -14.43 2.28 -8.14
N ILE A 155 -14.10 1.59 -9.23
CA ILE A 155 -12.74 1.10 -9.48
C ILE A 155 -11.77 2.28 -9.66
N VAL A 156 -12.09 3.25 -10.53
CA VAL A 156 -11.25 4.44 -10.75
C VAL A 156 -11.11 5.27 -9.47
N ALA A 157 -12.18 5.37 -8.66
CA ALA A 157 -12.12 6.08 -7.38
C ALA A 157 -11.09 5.47 -6.43
N GLY A 158 -10.96 4.14 -6.38
CA GLY A 158 -9.93 3.46 -5.58
C GLY A 158 -8.52 3.94 -5.92
N PHE A 159 -8.18 4.02 -7.21
CA PHE A 159 -6.88 4.53 -7.65
C PHE A 159 -6.68 6.02 -7.37
N SER A 160 -7.70 6.84 -7.58
CA SER A 160 -7.62 8.29 -7.33
C SER A 160 -7.47 8.62 -5.84
N ILE A 161 -8.09 7.84 -4.95
CA ILE A 161 -7.98 7.99 -3.50
C ILE A 161 -6.57 7.63 -3.01
N GLN A 162 -5.84 6.74 -3.68
CA GLN A 162 -4.45 6.44 -3.32
C GLN A 162 -3.57 7.70 -3.33
N ASN A 163 -3.79 8.64 -4.26
CA ASN A 163 -3.04 9.89 -4.29
C ASN A 163 -3.22 10.71 -3.00
N LEU A 164 -4.38 10.65 -2.35
CA LEU A 164 -4.60 11.29 -1.04
C LEU A 164 -3.66 10.72 0.04
N PHE A 165 -3.47 9.40 0.04
CA PHE A 165 -2.63 8.73 1.05
C PHE A 165 -1.13 8.90 0.80
N PHE A 166 -0.71 8.95 -0.47
CA PHE A 166 0.71 8.96 -0.84
C PHE A 166 1.26 10.34 -1.19
N SER A 167 0.42 11.39 -1.19
CA SER A 167 0.86 12.79 -1.41
C SER A 167 1.49 13.47 -0.21
N GLY A 168 1.34 12.89 0.99
CA GLY A 168 1.76 13.52 2.25
C GLY A 168 0.77 14.55 2.80
N VAL A 169 -0.34 14.84 2.11
CA VAL A 169 -1.32 15.86 2.55
C VAL A 169 -1.95 15.53 3.91
N MET A 170 -2.14 14.26 4.23
CA MET A 170 -2.65 13.84 5.54
C MET A 170 -1.67 14.22 6.66
N SER A 171 -0.37 13.98 6.45
CA SER A 171 0.67 14.40 7.40
C SER A 171 0.75 15.92 7.54
N SER A 172 0.49 16.67 6.46
CA SER A 172 0.40 18.14 6.48
C SER A 172 -0.78 18.62 7.34
N ILE A 173 -1.96 18.01 7.19
CA ILE A 173 -3.13 18.29 8.03
C ILE A 173 -2.85 18.00 9.51
N GLU A 174 -2.24 16.84 9.83
CA GLU A 174 -1.85 16.50 11.20
C GLU A 174 -0.86 17.51 11.79
N LYS A 175 0.11 17.95 11.00
CA LYS A 175 1.08 18.97 11.42
C LYS A 175 0.36 20.27 11.78
N LEU A 176 -0.55 20.77 10.93
CA LEU A 176 -1.35 21.96 11.20
C LEU A 176 -2.18 21.81 12.48
N GLN A 177 -2.84 20.68 12.70
CA GLN A 177 -3.63 20.43 13.90
C GLN A 177 -2.76 20.43 15.18
N ARG A 178 -1.57 19.83 15.12
CA ARG A 178 -0.61 19.84 16.25
C ARG A 178 -0.11 21.25 16.57
N GLU A 179 0.23 22.04 15.56
CA GLU A 179 0.69 23.42 15.72
C GLU A 179 -0.38 24.33 16.35
N GLU A 180 -1.65 24.08 16.05
CA GLU A 180 -2.79 24.79 16.62
C GLU A 180 -3.34 24.15 17.90
N ASN A 181 -2.69 23.14 18.48
CA ASN A 181 -3.10 22.42 19.71
C ASN A 181 -4.52 21.80 19.66
N ILE A 182 -4.99 21.44 18.47
CA ILE A 182 -6.28 20.78 18.30
C ILE A 182 -6.13 19.28 18.48
N LYS A 183 -7.09 18.64 19.19
CA LYS A 183 -7.22 17.18 19.19
C LYS A 183 -7.56 16.72 17.77
N GLU A 184 -6.74 15.81 17.26
CA GLU A 184 -6.75 15.25 15.92
C GLU A 184 -8.16 14.75 15.50
N GLU A 185 -8.90 15.57 14.77
CA GLU A 185 -10.25 15.25 14.28
C GLU A 185 -10.20 14.53 12.91
N TYR A 186 -9.18 14.84 12.09
CA TYR A 186 -9.08 14.36 10.69
C TYR A 186 -8.18 13.13 10.52
N THR A 187 -7.51 12.66 11.56
CA THR A 187 -6.40 11.71 11.45
C THR A 187 -6.75 10.25 11.73
N SER A 188 -8.01 9.94 12.08
CA SER A 188 -8.46 8.57 12.32
C SER A 188 -8.30 7.64 11.10
N LEU A 189 -8.30 8.20 9.87
CA LEU A 189 -8.01 7.49 8.62
C LEU A 189 -6.62 6.85 8.59
N TYR A 190 -5.64 7.55 9.15
CA TYR A 190 -4.23 7.16 9.06
C TYR A 190 -3.83 6.22 10.20
N ARG A 191 -4.44 6.35 11.37
CA ARG A 191 -4.06 5.57 12.57
C ARG A 191 -4.31 4.08 12.44
N ASN A 192 -5.38 3.66 11.74
CA ASN A 192 -5.62 2.24 11.48
C ASN A 192 -4.68 1.66 10.43
N GLN A 193 -4.02 2.53 9.64
CA GLN A 193 -2.99 2.17 8.64
C GLN A 193 -1.55 2.42 9.15
N GLU A 194 -1.35 2.96 10.34
CA GLU A 194 0.00 3.20 10.95
C GLU A 194 0.82 1.92 11.15
N LEU A 195 0.26 0.78 10.82
CA LEU A 195 0.95 -0.48 10.85
C LEU A 195 1.64 -0.73 9.53
N VAL A 196 2.90 -0.38 9.49
CA VAL A 196 3.80 -1.06 8.58
C VAL A 196 3.76 -0.55 7.15
N THR A 197 4.27 0.61 6.95
CA THR A 197 4.74 1.01 5.62
C THR A 197 6.24 0.74 5.53
N GLY A 198 6.61 -0.32 4.86
CA GLY A 198 7.97 -0.66 4.52
C GLY A 198 7.95 -1.43 3.22
N SER A 199 9.09 -1.73 2.66
CA SER A 199 9.25 -2.64 1.53
C SER A 199 10.71 -2.92 1.30
N ASN A 200 11.02 -4.06 0.71
CA ASN A 200 12.34 -4.37 0.20
C ASN A 200 12.19 -4.74 -1.28
N VAL A 201 12.94 -4.10 -2.16
CA VAL A 201 13.16 -4.59 -3.52
C VAL A 201 14.65 -4.58 -3.78
N LEU A 202 15.19 -5.76 -4.08
CA LEU A 202 16.60 -5.99 -4.34
C LEU A 202 16.76 -6.46 -5.77
N ALA A 203 17.71 -5.91 -6.51
CA ALA A 203 18.02 -6.35 -7.88
C ALA A 203 19.53 -6.49 -8.05
N VAL A 204 19.94 -7.51 -8.78
CA VAL A 204 21.34 -7.77 -9.19
C VAL A 204 21.40 -8.15 -10.66
N ASN A 205 22.47 -7.76 -11.32
CA ASN A 205 22.75 -8.17 -12.70
C ASN A 205 24.09 -8.90 -12.83
N SER A 206 24.47 -9.27 -14.06
CA SER A 206 25.67 -10.06 -14.34
C SER A 206 26.98 -9.48 -13.77
N ASN A 207 27.06 -8.17 -13.50
CA ASN A 207 28.22 -7.57 -12.87
C ASN A 207 28.39 -7.97 -11.38
N LYS A 208 27.33 -8.48 -10.75
CA LYS A 208 27.31 -8.87 -9.34
C LYS A 208 27.12 -10.37 -9.14
N THR A 209 26.54 -11.07 -10.11
CA THR A 209 26.21 -12.48 -9.99
C THR A 209 27.35 -13.39 -10.47
N SER A 210 27.52 -14.54 -9.80
CA SER A 210 28.58 -15.51 -10.14
C SER A 210 28.26 -16.36 -11.36
N ASP A 211 26.99 -16.38 -11.79
CA ASP A 211 26.44 -17.19 -12.87
C ASP A 211 25.90 -16.37 -14.05
N ASN A 212 26.27 -15.09 -14.11
CA ASN A 212 25.84 -14.12 -15.14
C ASN A 212 24.31 -13.96 -15.26
N SER A 213 23.56 -14.24 -14.21
CA SER A 213 22.10 -14.06 -14.21
C SER A 213 21.70 -12.65 -13.75
N THR A 214 20.51 -12.22 -14.18
CA THR A 214 19.81 -11.09 -13.60
C THR A 214 18.77 -11.60 -12.62
N ARG A 215 18.68 -10.98 -11.42
CA ARG A 215 17.71 -11.37 -10.39
C ARG A 215 17.05 -10.17 -9.76
N ILE A 216 15.79 -10.35 -9.36
CA ILE A 216 15.06 -9.40 -8.54
C ILE A 216 14.25 -10.12 -7.47
N ILE A 217 14.32 -9.63 -6.21
CA ILE A 217 13.41 -10.01 -5.16
C ILE A 217 12.50 -8.83 -4.86
N ILE A 218 11.19 -9.07 -4.95
CA ILE A 218 10.13 -8.10 -4.71
C ILE A 218 9.44 -8.47 -3.41
N ASN A 219 9.45 -7.57 -2.44
CA ASN A 219 8.84 -7.78 -1.13
C ASN A 219 8.29 -6.46 -0.58
N SER A 220 7.13 -6.06 -1.06
CA SER A 220 6.44 -4.88 -0.58
C SER A 220 5.64 -5.22 0.67
N HIS A 221 6.02 -4.63 1.81
CA HIS A 221 5.40 -4.90 3.11
C HIS A 221 4.01 -4.28 3.17
N GLN A 222 3.03 -5.11 3.47
CA GLN A 222 1.63 -4.73 3.62
C GLN A 222 1.05 -5.31 4.92
N PRO A 223 -0.12 -4.87 5.37
CA PRO A 223 -0.91 -5.64 6.32
C PRO A 223 -1.13 -7.06 5.81
N LEU A 224 -1.05 -8.05 6.71
CA LEU A 224 -1.23 -9.45 6.34
C LEU A 224 -2.70 -9.82 6.08
N ASP A 225 -3.62 -9.04 6.61
CA ASP A 225 -5.08 -9.16 6.43
C ASP A 225 -5.72 -7.83 6.06
N GLY A 226 -6.95 -7.90 5.57
CA GLY A 226 -7.79 -6.73 5.30
C GLY A 226 -7.61 -6.10 3.92
N PRO A 227 -8.16 -4.90 3.70
CA PRO A 227 -8.33 -4.29 2.38
C PRO A 227 -7.04 -3.93 1.64
N LEU A 228 -5.88 -4.02 2.29
CA LEU A 228 -4.56 -3.77 1.72
C LEU A 228 -3.67 -5.02 1.70
N ALA A 229 -4.20 -6.20 2.05
CA ALA A 229 -3.48 -7.46 1.93
C ALA A 229 -3.26 -7.81 0.45
N TRP A 230 -2.14 -8.50 0.18
CA TRP A 230 -1.86 -8.95 -1.18
C TRP A 230 -2.78 -10.09 -1.61
N TYR A 231 -3.19 -10.06 -2.87
CA TYR A 231 -3.75 -11.20 -3.60
C TYR A 231 -2.83 -11.56 -4.75
N GLU A 232 -2.45 -12.84 -4.89
CA GLU A 232 -1.58 -13.33 -5.96
C GLU A 232 -2.41 -13.88 -7.11
N ALA A 233 -2.14 -13.43 -8.35
CA ALA A 233 -2.80 -13.95 -9.55
C ALA A 233 -1.90 -13.83 -10.78
N HIS A 234 -2.19 -14.68 -11.78
CA HIS A 234 -1.62 -14.61 -13.12
C HIS A 234 -2.71 -14.28 -14.13
N ILE A 235 -2.53 -13.22 -14.87
CA ILE A 235 -3.48 -12.69 -15.85
C ILE A 235 -2.87 -12.82 -17.25
N ARG A 236 -3.66 -13.35 -18.18
CA ARG A 236 -3.22 -13.55 -19.56
C ARG A 236 -4.32 -13.31 -20.56
N SER A 237 -4.01 -12.61 -21.66
CA SER A 237 -4.88 -12.45 -22.83
C SER A 237 -4.13 -12.70 -24.13
N ASP A 238 -4.88 -12.87 -25.24
CA ASP A 238 -4.27 -12.93 -26.58
C ASP A 238 -3.96 -11.52 -27.13
N GLU A 239 -4.43 -10.47 -26.47
CA GLU A 239 -4.09 -9.08 -26.78
C GLU A 239 -2.73 -8.65 -26.16
N GLY A 240 -2.01 -9.58 -25.53
CA GLY A 240 -0.64 -9.40 -25.05
C GLY A 240 -0.53 -8.98 -23.58
N TRP A 241 -1.59 -9.08 -22.79
CA TRP A 241 -1.46 -9.01 -21.34
C TRP A 241 -0.98 -10.37 -20.82
N ASN A 242 0.18 -10.40 -20.19
CA ASN A 242 0.72 -11.59 -19.56
C ASN A 242 1.51 -11.16 -18.32
N MET A 243 0.88 -11.18 -17.15
CA MET A 243 1.45 -10.63 -15.94
C MET A 243 1.07 -11.45 -14.72
N MET A 244 2.05 -11.78 -13.86
CA MET A 244 1.83 -12.48 -12.61
C MET A 244 2.40 -11.67 -11.45
N GLY A 245 1.70 -11.64 -10.32
CA GLY A 245 2.18 -10.95 -9.13
C GLY A 245 1.10 -10.59 -8.14
N GLY A 246 1.39 -9.56 -7.34
CA GLY A 246 0.52 -9.06 -6.28
C GLY A 246 -0.42 -7.96 -6.74
N LEU A 247 -1.69 -8.13 -6.37
CA LEU A 247 -2.76 -7.15 -6.58
C LEU A 247 -3.35 -6.72 -5.24
N PHE A 248 -3.92 -5.52 -5.21
CA PHE A 248 -4.77 -5.10 -4.09
C PHE A 248 -6.23 -5.47 -4.33
N PRO A 249 -7.00 -5.78 -3.25
CA PRO A 249 -8.42 -6.04 -3.35
C PRO A 249 -9.19 -4.91 -4.06
N GLY A 250 -9.95 -5.28 -5.09
CA GLY A 250 -10.70 -4.33 -5.92
C GLY A 250 -9.91 -3.70 -7.08
N SER A 251 -8.68 -4.20 -7.36
CA SER A 251 -7.87 -3.73 -8.49
C SER A 251 -7.78 -4.75 -9.63
N PRO A 252 -7.94 -4.33 -10.90
CA PRO A 252 -7.72 -5.19 -12.06
C PRO A 252 -6.23 -5.37 -12.44
N PHE A 253 -5.29 -4.64 -11.82
CA PHE A 253 -3.90 -4.57 -12.26
C PHE A 253 -2.94 -5.18 -11.24
N VAL A 254 -1.87 -5.83 -11.75
CA VAL A 254 -0.72 -6.25 -10.94
C VAL A 254 0.09 -5.00 -10.56
N PHE A 255 0.29 -4.80 -9.26
CA PHE A 255 1.07 -3.66 -8.72
C PHE A 255 2.55 -3.98 -8.63
N VAL A 256 2.88 -5.21 -8.27
CA VAL A 256 4.25 -5.72 -8.18
C VAL A 256 4.28 -7.12 -8.79
N GLY A 257 5.22 -7.40 -9.67
CA GLY A 257 5.23 -8.71 -10.33
C GLY A 257 6.13 -8.76 -11.55
N PHE A 258 5.83 -9.70 -12.44
CA PHE A 258 6.70 -10.06 -13.56
C PHE A 258 5.92 -10.65 -14.73
N ASN A 259 6.56 -10.60 -15.88
CA ASN A 259 6.24 -11.43 -17.05
C ASN A 259 7.51 -12.15 -17.54
N GLU A 260 7.48 -12.77 -18.70
CA GLU A 260 8.64 -13.48 -19.23
C GLU A 260 9.88 -12.62 -19.50
N ASN A 261 9.71 -11.29 -19.62
CA ASN A 261 10.75 -10.37 -20.05
C ASN A 261 11.25 -9.46 -18.93
N ILE A 262 10.35 -9.02 -18.06
CA ILE A 262 10.61 -7.97 -17.07
C ILE A 262 9.98 -8.30 -15.71
N ALA A 263 10.51 -7.67 -14.67
CA ALA A 263 9.90 -7.66 -13.35
C ALA A 263 10.10 -6.30 -12.69
N TRP A 264 9.14 -5.89 -11.84
CA TRP A 264 9.27 -4.69 -11.04
C TRP A 264 8.62 -4.82 -9.68
N GLY A 265 9.16 -4.05 -8.75
CA GLY A 265 8.59 -3.86 -7.43
C GLY A 265 8.65 -2.41 -6.99
N PHE A 266 7.80 -2.06 -6.02
CA PHE A 266 7.75 -0.73 -5.47
C PHE A 266 8.07 -0.70 -3.97
N THR A 267 8.77 0.37 -3.56
CA THR A 267 8.92 0.69 -2.15
C THR A 267 8.37 2.09 -1.88
N VAL A 268 7.72 2.27 -0.73
CA VAL A 268 7.20 3.59 -0.35
C VAL A 268 8.36 4.57 -0.22
N ASN A 269 8.27 5.69 -0.93
CA ASN A 269 9.04 6.89 -0.67
C ASN A 269 8.14 7.96 -0.03
N LYS A 270 8.72 9.01 0.51
CA LYS A 270 7.97 10.10 1.15
C LYS A 270 8.50 11.45 0.66
N PRO A 271 8.42 11.75 -0.65
CA PRO A 271 8.71 13.09 -1.14
C PRO A 271 7.67 14.07 -0.60
N ASP A 272 8.05 15.32 -0.43
CA ASP A 272 7.13 16.39 -0.08
C ASP A 272 6.33 16.82 -1.30
N LEU A 273 5.12 16.31 -1.44
CA LEU A 273 4.22 16.52 -2.59
C LEU A 273 3.01 17.39 -2.27
N SER A 274 2.96 18.01 -1.09
CA SER A 274 1.79 18.79 -0.65
C SER A 274 2.18 20.10 0.01
N ASP A 275 1.41 21.16 -0.26
CA ASP A 275 1.56 22.47 0.33
C ASP A 275 0.27 22.95 0.97
N SER A 276 0.40 23.67 2.09
CA SER A 276 -0.68 24.31 2.81
C SER A 276 -0.51 25.83 2.73
N TYR A 277 -1.54 26.53 2.25
CA TYR A 277 -1.56 27.97 2.08
C TYR A 277 -2.46 28.61 3.14
N LEU A 278 -1.92 29.50 3.97
CA LEU A 278 -2.70 30.27 4.94
C LEU A 278 -3.40 31.42 4.20
N LEU A 279 -4.73 31.41 4.23
CA LEU A 279 -5.55 32.43 3.58
C LEU A 279 -5.88 33.56 4.56
N GLU A 280 -5.80 34.78 4.10
CA GLU A 280 -6.30 35.96 4.81
C GLU A 280 -7.78 36.17 4.44
N ILE A 281 -8.67 36.12 5.44
CA ILE A 281 -10.12 36.21 5.26
C ILE A 281 -10.60 37.65 5.39
N ASN A 282 -11.52 38.09 4.52
CA ASN A 282 -12.13 39.39 4.59
C ASN A 282 -12.91 39.55 5.92
N PRO A 283 -12.51 40.50 6.78
CA PRO A 283 -13.17 40.69 8.07
C PRO A 283 -14.64 41.10 7.97
N ASP A 284 -15.06 41.69 6.84
CA ASP A 284 -16.44 42.10 6.58
C ASP A 284 -17.28 41.03 5.86
N ASN A 285 -16.61 40.02 5.28
CA ASN A 285 -17.25 38.94 4.52
C ASN A 285 -16.43 37.64 4.56
N ASN A 286 -16.80 36.71 5.44
CA ASN A 286 -16.09 35.42 5.59
C ASN A 286 -16.15 34.50 4.40
N ASN A 287 -16.84 34.88 3.33
CA ASN A 287 -16.87 34.15 2.03
C ASN A 287 -15.87 34.70 1.02
N GLN A 288 -14.96 35.57 1.46
CA GLN A 288 -13.89 36.13 0.61
C GLN A 288 -12.52 35.98 1.28
N TYR A 289 -11.49 35.79 0.47
CA TYR A 289 -10.08 35.75 0.86
C TYR A 289 -9.27 36.76 0.05
N LEU A 290 -8.15 37.20 0.60
CA LEU A 290 -7.25 38.13 -0.09
C LEU A 290 -6.37 37.37 -1.10
N LEU A 291 -6.31 37.85 -2.34
CA LEU A 291 -5.42 37.35 -3.38
C LEU A 291 -4.88 38.54 -4.20
N ASP A 292 -3.57 38.68 -4.27
CA ASP A 292 -2.87 39.74 -5.01
C ASP A 292 -3.43 41.15 -4.74
N GLY A 293 -3.76 41.39 -3.47
CA GLY A 293 -4.30 42.65 -3.00
C GLY A 293 -5.80 42.91 -3.27
N SER A 294 -6.52 41.89 -3.72
CA SER A 294 -7.97 41.96 -3.99
C SER A 294 -8.74 40.88 -3.25
N TRP A 295 -9.92 41.25 -2.73
CA TRP A 295 -10.84 40.28 -2.14
C TRP A 295 -11.49 39.43 -3.21
N THR A 296 -11.31 38.11 -3.11
CA THR A 296 -11.78 37.09 -4.06
C THR A 296 -12.80 36.19 -3.38
N ASP A 297 -13.91 35.88 -4.05
CA ASP A 297 -14.96 35.00 -3.50
C ASP A 297 -14.47 33.54 -3.47
N PHE A 298 -14.82 32.81 -2.40
CA PHE A 298 -14.76 31.36 -2.38
C PHE A 298 -15.82 30.74 -3.28
N GLU A 299 -15.51 29.65 -3.96
CA GLU A 299 -16.53 28.70 -4.42
C GLU A 299 -17.01 27.93 -3.18
N ILE A 300 -18.34 27.88 -2.96
CA ILE A 300 -18.93 27.25 -1.78
C ILE A 300 -19.91 26.17 -2.19
N GLU A 301 -19.76 25.00 -1.60
CA GLU A 301 -20.59 23.83 -1.85
C GLU A 301 -21.12 23.22 -0.54
N THR A 302 -22.32 22.63 -0.57
CA THR A 302 -22.87 21.90 0.57
C THR A 302 -22.67 20.40 0.40
N ILE A 303 -21.79 19.85 1.19
CA ILE A 303 -21.49 18.40 1.24
C ILE A 303 -22.49 17.69 2.16
N LYS A 304 -23.06 16.57 1.65
CA LYS A 304 -23.96 15.69 2.40
C LYS A 304 -23.21 14.47 2.90
N LEU A 305 -23.32 14.19 4.22
CA LEU A 305 -22.61 13.13 4.94
C LEU A 305 -23.62 12.18 5.58
N PRO A 306 -24.08 11.13 4.87
CA PRO A 306 -24.95 10.12 5.45
C PRO A 306 -24.16 9.34 6.51
N THR A 307 -24.67 9.34 7.74
CA THR A 307 -23.95 8.84 8.91
C THR A 307 -24.86 7.92 9.74
N LYS A 308 -24.33 6.77 10.12
CA LYS A 308 -24.98 5.86 11.07
C LYS A 308 -24.91 6.46 12.48
N ILE A 309 -26.06 6.61 13.15
CA ILE A 309 -26.12 7.17 14.50
C ILE A 309 -26.18 6.05 15.54
N PHE A 310 -27.15 5.14 15.39
CA PHE A 310 -27.33 4.01 16.31
C PHE A 310 -28.16 2.91 15.63
N GLY A 311 -27.70 1.67 15.64
CA GLY A 311 -28.39 0.54 15.01
C GLY A 311 -28.74 0.83 13.54
N PRO A 312 -30.00 0.74 13.10
CA PRO A 312 -30.41 1.05 11.72
C PRO A 312 -30.66 2.55 11.48
N ILE A 313 -30.55 3.41 12.50
CA ILE A 313 -30.85 4.84 12.38
C ILE A 313 -29.68 5.55 11.72
N LYS A 314 -29.99 6.22 10.61
CA LYS A 314 -29.06 7.04 9.82
C LYS A 314 -29.53 8.48 9.78
N TRP A 315 -28.59 9.42 9.75
CA TRP A 315 -28.86 10.84 9.57
C TRP A 315 -27.91 11.43 8.54
N THR A 316 -28.37 12.36 7.74
CA THR A 316 -27.51 13.04 6.76
C THR A 316 -27.13 14.41 7.28
N PHE A 317 -25.89 14.57 7.73
CA PHE A 317 -25.35 15.88 8.08
C PHE A 317 -25.03 16.65 6.80
N LYS A 318 -25.05 17.98 6.92
CA LYS A 318 -24.64 18.91 5.87
C LYS A 318 -23.49 19.75 6.39
N ARG A 319 -22.45 19.91 5.59
CA ARG A 319 -21.29 20.74 5.90
C ARG A 319 -20.94 21.57 4.67
N GLU A 320 -20.60 22.84 4.85
CA GLU A 320 -20.09 23.67 3.78
C GLU A 320 -18.63 23.31 3.51
N ALA A 321 -18.27 23.28 2.24
CA ALA A 321 -16.90 23.20 1.75
C ALA A 321 -16.59 24.47 0.97
N LYS A 322 -15.44 25.07 1.22
CA LYS A 322 -14.93 26.24 0.51
C LYS A 322 -13.75 25.84 -0.39
N TYR A 323 -13.66 26.48 -1.53
CA TYR A 323 -12.56 26.28 -2.48
C TYR A 323 -11.97 27.63 -2.88
N SER A 324 -10.66 27.72 -2.88
CA SER A 324 -9.89 28.85 -3.37
C SER A 324 -9.16 28.45 -4.66
N VAL A 325 -8.48 29.39 -5.30
CA VAL A 325 -7.60 29.08 -6.46
C VAL A 325 -6.44 28.14 -6.09
N HIS A 326 -6.08 28.05 -4.81
CA HIS A 326 -5.02 27.15 -4.32
C HIS A 326 -5.52 25.71 -4.24
N GLY A 327 -6.81 25.49 -3.92
CA GLY A 327 -7.43 24.18 -3.73
C GLY A 327 -8.55 24.22 -2.68
N PRO A 328 -8.96 23.03 -2.18
CA PRO A 328 -9.95 22.91 -1.11
C PRO A 328 -9.44 23.55 0.19
N VAL A 329 -10.35 24.15 0.95
CA VAL A 329 -10.02 24.89 2.17
C VAL A 329 -10.51 24.13 3.40
N LEU A 330 -9.62 23.93 4.37
CA LEU A 330 -9.93 23.42 5.70
C LEU A 330 -9.84 24.55 6.73
N GLU A 331 -10.80 24.59 7.63
CA GLU A 331 -10.77 25.48 8.80
C GLU A 331 -10.20 24.72 10.00
N ILE A 332 -9.08 25.19 10.53
CA ILE A 332 -8.35 24.62 11.66
C ILE A 332 -8.06 25.77 12.64
N ALA A 333 -8.59 25.71 13.86
CA ALA A 333 -8.44 26.75 14.90
C ALA A 333 -8.77 28.17 14.40
N ASP A 334 -9.89 28.37 13.77
CA ASP A 334 -10.34 29.64 13.20
C ASP A 334 -9.44 30.20 12.07
N LYS A 335 -8.44 29.42 11.61
CA LYS A 335 -7.61 29.75 10.45
C LYS A 335 -8.04 28.93 9.22
N HIS A 336 -7.90 29.51 8.05
CA HIS A 336 -8.29 28.89 6.79
C HIS A 336 -7.06 28.49 6.00
N TYR A 337 -6.89 27.18 5.79
CA TYR A 337 -5.77 26.62 5.06
C TYR A 337 -6.27 25.99 3.77
N ALA A 338 -5.80 26.50 2.63
CA ALA A 338 -6.03 25.83 1.37
C ALA A 338 -4.97 24.74 1.14
N LEU A 339 -5.39 23.59 0.64
CA LEU A 339 -4.52 22.44 0.40
C LEU A 339 -4.27 22.25 -1.09
N ARG A 340 -3.01 22.01 -1.45
CA ARG A 340 -2.61 21.63 -2.80
C ARG A 340 -1.64 20.47 -2.75
N PHE A 341 -1.87 19.42 -3.54
CA PHE A 341 -0.99 18.25 -3.56
C PHE A 341 -0.96 17.60 -4.94
N SER A 342 0.10 16.88 -5.22
CA SER A 342 0.29 16.19 -6.48
C SER A 342 -0.77 15.11 -6.69
N GLY A 343 -1.28 15.01 -7.91
CA GLY A 343 -2.33 14.06 -8.27
C GLY A 343 -3.73 14.42 -7.76
N MET A 344 -3.94 15.60 -7.15
CA MET A 344 -5.24 15.99 -6.57
C MET A 344 -6.41 15.95 -7.56
N SER A 345 -6.15 16.18 -8.86
CA SER A 345 -7.17 16.17 -9.91
C SER A 345 -6.98 15.06 -10.94
N ASP A 346 -6.01 14.18 -10.74
CA ASP A 346 -5.66 13.14 -11.70
C ASP A 346 -6.50 11.87 -11.48
N ILE A 347 -7.09 11.36 -12.56
CA ILE A 347 -7.82 10.08 -12.58
C ILE A 347 -7.16 9.05 -13.51
N LYS A 348 -6.02 9.38 -14.14
CA LYS A 348 -5.35 8.57 -15.17
C LYS A 348 -4.45 7.48 -14.62
N GLN A 349 -4.41 7.29 -13.31
CA GLN A 349 -3.55 6.30 -12.69
C GLN A 349 -3.81 4.88 -13.25
N VAL A 350 -5.05 4.58 -13.59
CA VAL A 350 -5.44 3.31 -14.23
C VAL A 350 -4.80 3.10 -15.61
N ASN A 351 -4.62 4.16 -16.41
CA ASN A 351 -3.92 4.08 -17.70
C ASN A 351 -2.46 3.71 -17.48
N GLN A 352 -1.81 4.32 -16.49
CA GLN A 352 -0.41 4.06 -16.17
C GLN A 352 -0.20 2.62 -15.69
N TRP A 353 -1.05 2.12 -14.78
CA TRP A 353 -0.98 0.74 -14.31
C TRP A 353 -1.18 -0.26 -15.44
N PHE A 354 -2.15 -0.02 -16.33
CA PHE A 354 -2.38 -0.88 -17.49
C PHE A 354 -1.17 -0.87 -18.43
N ALA A 355 -0.64 0.30 -18.76
CA ALA A 355 0.54 0.43 -19.61
C ALA A 355 1.76 -0.31 -19.03
N MET A 356 1.97 -0.25 -17.70
CA MET A 356 3.02 -1.02 -17.03
C MET A 356 2.76 -2.53 -17.15
N ASN A 357 1.53 -2.99 -16.94
CA ASN A 357 1.15 -4.40 -17.04
C ASN A 357 1.30 -4.97 -18.46
N LYS A 358 1.31 -4.12 -19.47
CA LYS A 358 1.51 -4.50 -20.89
C LYS A 358 2.96 -4.34 -21.33
N SER A 359 3.84 -3.78 -20.50
CA SER A 359 5.25 -3.52 -20.85
C SER A 359 6.06 -4.81 -20.94
N ASN A 360 6.97 -4.88 -21.92
CA ASN A 360 7.86 -6.01 -22.17
C ASN A 360 9.33 -5.61 -22.25
N SER A 361 9.66 -4.36 -22.00
CA SER A 361 11.03 -3.83 -22.05
C SER A 361 11.20 -2.67 -21.09
N LEU A 362 12.46 -2.33 -20.78
CA LEU A 362 12.82 -1.17 -19.97
C LEU A 362 12.25 0.14 -20.54
N GLU A 363 12.29 0.31 -21.87
CA GLU A 363 11.80 1.52 -22.54
C GLU A 363 10.28 1.66 -22.43
N GLU A 364 9.54 0.56 -22.61
CA GLU A 364 8.08 0.57 -22.44
C GLU A 364 7.68 0.84 -21.01
N TRP A 365 8.33 0.19 -20.03
CA TRP A 365 8.07 0.43 -18.61
C TRP A 365 8.40 1.88 -18.22
N LYS A 366 9.54 2.43 -18.65
CA LYS A 366 9.88 3.86 -18.43
C LYS A 366 8.87 4.78 -19.09
N SER A 367 8.36 4.43 -20.29
CA SER A 367 7.33 5.23 -20.97
C SER A 367 6.05 5.28 -20.15
N ALA A 368 5.63 4.16 -19.57
CA ALA A 368 4.49 4.11 -18.64
C ALA A 368 4.76 4.97 -17.38
N MET A 369 5.97 4.91 -16.82
CA MET A 369 6.33 5.72 -15.63
C MET A 369 6.35 7.23 -15.93
N LYS A 370 6.63 7.65 -17.18
CA LYS A 370 6.56 9.05 -17.60
C LYS A 370 5.15 9.64 -17.59
N MET A 371 4.10 8.85 -17.50
CA MET A 371 2.72 9.33 -17.34
C MET A 371 2.51 10.09 -16.03
N ARG A 372 3.26 9.79 -14.97
CA ARG A 372 3.30 10.53 -13.68
C ARG A 372 1.98 10.55 -12.90
N SER A 373 1.01 9.74 -13.24
CA SER A 373 -0.27 9.60 -12.50
C SER A 373 -0.11 8.79 -11.21
N ILE A 374 0.87 7.87 -11.17
CA ILE A 374 1.40 7.28 -9.92
C ILE A 374 2.36 8.32 -9.33
N ILE A 375 1.91 9.06 -8.33
CA ILE A 375 2.59 10.28 -7.87
C ILE A 375 3.86 10.04 -7.05
N SER A 376 4.04 8.84 -6.50
CA SER A 376 5.16 8.50 -5.64
C SER A 376 5.50 7.00 -5.77
N PHE A 377 6.40 6.48 -4.96
CA PHE A 377 7.04 5.17 -4.90
C PHE A 377 8.41 5.12 -5.56
N ASN A 378 9.36 4.50 -4.89
CA ASN A 378 10.58 4.07 -5.55
C ASN A 378 10.28 2.83 -6.39
N GLY A 379 10.54 2.89 -7.69
CA GLY A 379 10.48 1.74 -8.58
C GLY A 379 11.84 1.06 -8.68
N VAL A 380 11.87 -0.25 -8.54
CA VAL A 380 13.02 -1.08 -8.91
C VAL A 380 12.58 -2.04 -9.99
N TYR A 381 13.36 -2.13 -11.04
CA TYR A 381 13.09 -2.89 -12.24
C TYR A 381 14.27 -3.82 -12.57
N ALA A 382 13.99 -4.97 -13.13
CA ALA A 382 14.98 -5.86 -13.73
C ALA A 382 14.40 -6.53 -14.98
N ASP A 383 15.26 -6.94 -15.93
CA ASP A 383 14.82 -7.64 -17.14
C ASP A 383 15.83 -8.72 -17.63
N LYS A 384 15.38 -9.49 -18.60
CA LYS A 384 16.18 -10.55 -19.23
C LYS A 384 17.35 -10.04 -20.08
N GLU A 385 17.40 -8.75 -20.39
CA GLU A 385 18.47 -8.08 -21.15
C GLU A 385 19.57 -7.52 -20.22
N ASP A 386 19.63 -8.04 -18.98
CA ASP A 386 20.60 -7.67 -17.94
C ASP A 386 20.49 -6.23 -17.41
N ASN A 387 19.32 -5.58 -17.58
CA ASN A 387 19.10 -4.27 -17.02
C ASN A 387 18.54 -4.35 -15.60
N ILE A 388 19.07 -3.49 -14.72
CA ILE A 388 18.50 -3.15 -13.42
C ILE A 388 18.36 -1.64 -13.29
N LEU A 389 17.23 -1.17 -12.73
CA LEU A 389 16.98 0.25 -12.59
C LEU A 389 16.40 0.57 -11.20
N PHE A 390 16.87 1.68 -10.61
CA PHE A 390 16.21 2.37 -9.53
C PHE A 390 15.65 3.70 -10.03
N LEU A 391 14.37 3.97 -9.73
CA LEU A 391 13.68 5.21 -10.04
C LEU A 391 13.04 5.77 -8.77
N HIS A 392 13.47 6.93 -8.30
CA HIS A 392 12.74 7.67 -7.28
C HIS A 392 11.53 8.35 -7.93
N ASN A 393 10.48 7.58 -8.27
CA ASN A 393 9.29 8.16 -8.88
C ASN A 393 8.62 9.13 -7.90
N SER A 394 8.52 10.40 -8.33
CA SER A 394 7.82 11.44 -7.60
C SER A 394 7.25 12.48 -8.55
N SER A 395 5.98 12.78 -8.43
CA SER A 395 5.36 13.92 -9.12
C SER A 395 5.64 15.20 -8.34
N SER A 396 6.94 15.47 -8.08
CA SER A 396 7.39 16.65 -7.32
C SER A 396 6.91 17.93 -7.97
N PRO A 397 6.24 18.83 -7.21
CA PRO A 397 5.79 20.12 -7.73
C PRO A 397 6.97 20.97 -8.21
N LYS A 398 6.78 21.69 -9.32
CA LYS A 398 7.74 22.68 -9.79
C LYS A 398 7.57 23.97 -8.98
N ARG A 399 8.26 24.02 -7.85
CA ARG A 399 8.20 25.10 -6.85
C ARG A 399 9.26 26.16 -7.10
N SER A 400 8.97 27.41 -6.67
CA SER A 400 9.92 28.52 -6.72
C SER A 400 11.07 28.31 -5.75
N GLU A 401 12.29 28.62 -6.18
CA GLU A 401 13.50 28.54 -5.35
C GLU A 401 13.50 29.62 -4.25
N GLY A 402 14.23 29.36 -3.16
CA GLY A 402 14.42 30.31 -2.05
C GLY A 402 13.28 30.35 -1.04
N ILE A 403 12.28 29.50 -1.16
CA ILE A 403 11.16 29.36 -0.23
C ILE A 403 11.30 28.01 0.49
N ASP A 404 11.07 28.01 1.79
CA ASP A 404 10.99 26.77 2.58
C ASP A 404 9.55 26.19 2.50
N TRP A 405 9.34 25.33 1.52
CA TRP A 405 8.05 24.70 1.24
C TRP A 405 7.59 23.70 2.30
N LYS A 406 8.44 23.37 3.28
CA LYS A 406 8.04 22.58 4.44
C LYS A 406 7.17 23.35 5.44
N ASN A 407 7.14 24.70 5.31
CA ASN A 407 6.31 25.57 6.12
C ASN A 407 5.00 25.91 5.43
N VAL A 408 4.07 26.49 6.20
CA VAL A 408 2.84 27.07 5.67
C VAL A 408 3.18 28.25 4.74
N ILE A 409 2.61 28.26 3.55
CA ILE A 409 2.87 29.23 2.49
C ILE A 409 1.87 30.39 2.59
N ASP A 410 2.32 31.57 2.17
CA ASP A 410 1.49 32.78 2.09
C ASP A 410 0.42 32.61 0.98
N GLY A 411 -0.83 32.44 1.39
CA GLY A 411 -1.97 32.24 0.51
C GLY A 411 -2.53 33.53 -0.11
N THR A 412 -1.90 34.69 0.15
CA THR A 412 -2.30 35.98 -0.46
C THR A 412 -1.64 36.19 -1.84
N LYS A 413 -0.77 35.27 -2.27
CA LYS A 413 0.07 35.38 -3.47
C LYS A 413 -0.20 34.30 -4.49
N SER A 414 -0.67 34.66 -5.68
CA SER A 414 -0.95 33.71 -6.75
C SER A 414 0.31 33.12 -7.42
N ASP A 415 1.45 33.84 -7.38
CA ASP A 415 2.73 33.41 -7.95
C ASP A 415 3.40 32.25 -7.16
N LEU A 416 2.90 31.95 -5.96
CA LEU A 416 3.31 30.79 -5.17
C LEU A 416 2.48 29.52 -5.49
N ILE A 417 1.51 29.59 -6.38
CA ILE A 417 0.68 28.46 -6.78
C ILE A 417 1.37 27.70 -7.92
N TRP A 418 1.95 26.54 -7.61
CA TRP A 418 2.50 25.66 -8.65
C TRP A 418 1.41 24.93 -9.44
N ASN A 419 1.63 24.70 -10.74
CA ASN A 419 0.66 24.06 -11.66
C ASN A 419 1.31 22.98 -12.53
N SER A 420 2.57 22.65 -12.32
CA SER A 420 3.31 21.64 -13.07
C SER A 420 4.26 20.87 -12.15
N TYR A 421 4.76 19.77 -12.66
CA TYR A 421 5.75 18.95 -11.98
C TYR A 421 7.13 19.14 -12.58
N VAL A 422 8.16 18.82 -11.81
CA VAL A 422 9.54 18.72 -12.29
C VAL A 422 9.61 17.63 -13.36
N ASP A 423 10.43 17.82 -14.39
CA ASP A 423 10.51 16.87 -15.51
C ASP A 423 10.96 15.47 -15.05
N PHE A 424 10.47 14.44 -15.71
CA PHE A 424 10.76 13.04 -15.35
C PHE A 424 12.26 12.70 -15.35
N ASP A 425 13.00 13.28 -16.26
CA ASP A 425 14.44 13.03 -16.40
C ASP A 425 15.28 13.83 -15.38
N GLU A 426 14.66 14.73 -14.59
CA GLU A 426 15.30 15.48 -13.50
C GLU A 426 15.10 14.83 -12.11
N ILE A 427 14.29 13.77 -11.99
CA ILE A 427 14.16 13.02 -10.75
C ILE A 427 15.24 11.95 -10.63
N PRO A 428 15.65 11.54 -9.39
CA PRO A 428 16.73 10.58 -9.21
C PRO A 428 16.45 9.23 -9.86
N GLN A 429 17.34 8.76 -10.72
CA GLN A 429 17.29 7.43 -11.33
C GLN A 429 18.71 6.90 -11.55
N ILE A 430 18.90 5.60 -11.33
CA ILE A 430 20.15 4.85 -11.55
C ILE A 430 19.84 3.68 -12.45
N ILE A 431 20.58 3.56 -13.57
CA ILE A 431 20.43 2.44 -14.50
C ILE A 431 21.78 1.73 -14.60
N ASN A 432 21.79 0.42 -14.44
CA ASN A 432 22.95 -0.45 -14.60
C ASN A 432 24.20 0.07 -13.84
N PRO A 433 24.14 0.23 -12.51
CA PRO A 433 25.30 0.66 -11.74
C PRO A 433 26.46 -0.31 -11.92
N SER A 434 27.70 0.19 -11.98
CA SER A 434 28.88 -0.64 -12.21
C SER A 434 29.12 -1.70 -11.12
N SER A 435 28.54 -1.50 -9.94
CA SER A 435 28.53 -2.43 -8.81
C SER A 435 27.60 -3.63 -9.03
N GLY A 436 26.69 -3.54 -10.01
CA GLY A 436 25.79 -4.63 -10.39
C GLY A 436 24.66 -4.92 -9.41
N TRP A 437 24.36 -4.00 -8.47
CA TRP A 437 23.26 -4.20 -7.53
C TRP A 437 22.50 -2.92 -7.19
N ILE A 438 21.24 -3.07 -6.85
CA ILE A 438 20.33 -2.04 -6.35
C ILE A 438 19.59 -2.61 -5.14
N ALA A 439 19.48 -1.83 -4.07
CA ALA A 439 18.65 -2.15 -2.92
C ALA A 439 17.78 -0.95 -2.55
N SER A 440 16.48 -1.10 -2.66
CA SER A 440 15.50 -0.13 -2.20
C SER A 440 14.74 -0.68 -1.00
N THR A 441 14.92 -0.06 0.17
CA THR A 441 14.34 -0.44 1.45
C THR A 441 13.72 0.77 2.16
N ASN A 442 13.15 1.70 1.40
CA ASN A 442 12.54 2.97 1.83
C ASN A 442 13.55 4.01 2.36
N GLN A 443 14.78 3.97 1.88
CA GLN A 443 15.84 4.89 2.30
C GLN A 443 16.04 6.06 1.36
N ASP A 444 17.02 6.88 1.71
CA ASP A 444 17.61 7.94 0.93
C ASP A 444 17.90 7.49 -0.52
N PRO A 445 17.34 8.12 -1.56
CA PRO A 445 17.55 7.75 -2.96
C PRO A 445 19.01 7.89 -3.43
N PHE A 446 19.85 8.55 -2.65
CA PHE A 446 21.29 8.70 -2.89
C PHE A 446 22.14 7.61 -2.19
N LYS A 447 21.49 6.52 -1.69
CA LYS A 447 22.11 5.42 -0.94
C LYS A 447 21.49 4.08 -1.29
N VAL A 448 21.30 3.80 -2.58
CA VAL A 448 20.58 2.61 -3.08
C VAL A 448 21.49 1.58 -3.77
N THR A 449 22.77 1.89 -3.91
CA THR A 449 23.80 1.02 -4.49
C THR A 449 25.16 1.30 -3.84
N ASP A 450 26.26 0.81 -4.43
CA ASP A 450 27.62 1.12 -3.98
C ASP A 450 27.88 2.63 -3.99
N SER A 451 28.69 3.09 -3.07
CA SER A 451 29.00 4.51 -2.90
C SER A 451 29.56 5.18 -4.15
N LYS A 452 30.28 4.44 -5.00
CA LYS A 452 30.86 4.93 -6.27
C LYS A 452 29.84 5.16 -7.37
N ASP A 453 28.69 4.48 -7.30
CA ASP A 453 27.61 4.52 -8.30
C ASP A 453 26.40 5.33 -7.82
N ASN A 454 26.36 5.72 -6.55
CA ASN A 454 25.30 6.55 -6.01
C ASN A 454 25.31 7.95 -6.61
N LEU A 455 24.14 8.52 -6.78
CA LEU A 455 23.96 9.88 -7.28
C LEU A 455 24.50 10.92 -6.27
N ASP A 456 25.03 12.03 -6.78
CA ASP A 456 25.41 13.17 -5.96
C ASP A 456 24.18 14.04 -5.66
N SER A 457 23.78 14.09 -4.38
CA SER A 457 22.61 14.85 -3.91
C SER A 457 22.72 16.36 -4.19
N SER A 458 23.94 16.89 -4.36
CA SER A 458 24.15 18.32 -4.67
C SER A 458 23.65 18.73 -6.06
N ASN A 459 23.39 17.76 -6.93
CA ASN A 459 22.84 18.00 -8.28
C ASN A 459 21.30 18.16 -8.29
N TYR A 460 20.65 18.02 -7.15
CA TYR A 460 19.20 18.02 -7.03
C TYR A 460 18.71 19.19 -6.18
N SER A 461 17.71 19.93 -6.69
CA SER A 461 17.14 21.05 -5.94
C SER A 461 16.45 20.57 -4.66
N PRO A 462 16.64 21.31 -3.53
CA PRO A 462 15.86 21.07 -2.30
C PRO A 462 14.34 21.15 -2.50
N THR A 463 13.86 21.87 -3.53
CA THR A 463 12.43 22.03 -3.85
C THR A 463 11.78 20.72 -4.31
N LEU A 464 12.57 19.69 -4.71
CA LEU A 464 12.09 18.35 -4.98
C LEU A 464 11.49 17.68 -3.74
N GLY A 465 11.83 18.14 -2.53
CA GLY A 465 11.30 17.61 -1.29
C GLY A 465 11.69 16.16 -1.01
N LEU A 466 12.89 15.72 -1.46
CA LEU A 466 13.34 14.33 -1.27
C LEU A 466 13.60 14.02 0.20
N GLN A 467 13.17 12.84 0.63
CA GLN A 467 13.47 12.33 1.97
C GLN A 467 14.81 11.58 1.97
N THR A 468 15.71 11.97 2.85
CA THR A 468 17.07 11.45 2.94
C THR A 468 17.33 10.67 4.23
N ARG A 469 16.37 9.90 4.71
CA ARG A 469 16.53 9.04 5.88
C ARG A 469 17.17 7.70 5.51
N MET A 470 17.79 7.04 6.50
CA MET A 470 18.31 5.67 6.39
C MET A 470 17.52 4.75 7.31
N THR A 471 17.02 3.64 6.76
CA THR A 471 16.43 2.53 7.53
C THR A 471 17.51 1.58 8.04
N ASN A 472 17.21 0.74 9.03
CA ASN A 472 18.10 -0.34 9.42
C ASN A 472 18.35 -1.29 8.24
N ARG A 473 17.29 -1.63 7.50
CA ARG A 473 17.35 -2.48 6.31
C ARG A 473 18.30 -1.96 5.25
N ALA A 474 18.36 -0.64 5.05
CA ALA A 474 19.30 -0.02 4.12
C ALA A 474 20.76 -0.20 4.54
N TYR A 475 21.08 0.01 5.81
CA TYR A 475 22.43 -0.26 6.32
C TYR A 475 22.78 -1.74 6.16
N ARG A 476 21.87 -2.65 6.51
CA ARG A 476 22.10 -4.09 6.36
C ARG A 476 22.28 -4.50 4.91
N SER A 477 21.48 -3.98 3.98
CA SER A 477 21.63 -4.27 2.54
C SER A 477 23.03 -3.87 2.05
N ILE A 478 23.49 -2.66 2.39
CA ILE A 478 24.82 -2.19 2.02
C ILE A 478 25.91 -3.09 2.61
N GLU A 479 25.82 -3.40 3.91
CA GLU A 479 26.79 -4.28 4.60
C GLU A 479 26.87 -5.66 3.95
N LEU A 480 25.73 -6.26 3.59
CA LEU A 480 25.66 -7.59 2.99
C LEU A 480 26.17 -7.59 1.54
N PHE A 481 25.80 -6.60 0.72
CA PHE A 481 26.35 -6.49 -0.64
C PHE A 481 27.86 -6.14 -0.65
N ASP A 482 28.37 -5.51 0.40
CA ASP A 482 29.81 -5.31 0.59
C ASP A 482 30.53 -6.58 1.04
N GLU A 483 29.87 -7.41 1.87
CA GLU A 483 30.39 -8.69 2.34
C GLU A 483 30.43 -9.73 1.24
N TYR A 484 29.31 -9.95 0.54
CA TYR A 484 29.20 -10.91 -0.57
C TYR A 484 29.66 -10.26 -1.89
N LYS A 485 30.89 -10.56 -2.33
CA LYS A 485 31.45 -9.96 -3.56
C LYS A 485 30.77 -10.45 -4.83
N GLU A 486 30.37 -11.72 -4.83
CA GLU A 486 29.57 -12.35 -5.85
C GLU A 486 28.33 -12.95 -5.21
N VAL A 487 27.22 -12.91 -5.94
CA VAL A 487 25.91 -13.32 -5.45
C VAL A 487 25.35 -14.39 -6.38
N ASP A 488 25.12 -15.59 -5.84
CA ASP A 488 24.30 -16.62 -6.47
C ASP A 488 22.85 -16.57 -5.90
N GLU A 489 22.04 -17.53 -6.28
CA GLU A 489 20.64 -17.59 -5.84
C GLU A 489 20.54 -17.74 -4.31
N ASP A 490 21.31 -18.68 -3.73
CA ASP A 490 21.29 -18.95 -2.29
C ASP A 490 21.77 -17.74 -1.49
N THR A 491 22.83 -17.07 -1.95
CA THR A 491 23.35 -15.85 -1.32
C THR A 491 22.33 -14.70 -1.41
N PHE A 492 21.59 -14.60 -2.52
CA PHE A 492 20.59 -13.56 -2.69
C PHE A 492 19.40 -13.78 -1.75
N ASP A 493 19.00 -15.03 -1.54
CA ASP A 493 17.99 -15.39 -0.54
C ASP A 493 18.50 -15.17 0.90
N LEU A 494 19.79 -15.43 1.20
CA LEU A 494 20.38 -15.08 2.50
C LEU A 494 20.33 -13.57 2.78
N ILE A 495 20.54 -12.73 1.77
CA ILE A 495 20.40 -11.28 1.91
C ILE A 495 18.94 -10.91 2.20
N LYS A 496 17.98 -11.51 1.47
CA LYS A 496 16.54 -11.27 1.66
C LYS A 496 16.07 -11.60 3.07
N PHE A 497 16.55 -12.72 3.62
CA PHE A 497 16.11 -13.22 4.92
C PHE A 497 16.98 -12.77 6.09
N ASP A 498 17.91 -11.80 5.90
CA ASP A 498 18.69 -11.24 7.01
C ASP A 498 17.76 -10.64 8.07
N ASN A 499 17.94 -11.08 9.30
CA ASN A 499 17.10 -10.74 10.44
C ASN A 499 17.85 -9.91 11.50
N LYS A 500 18.88 -9.14 11.10
CA LYS A 500 19.77 -8.43 12.03
C LYS A 500 19.63 -6.92 11.94
N TYR A 501 20.01 -6.27 13.06
CA TYR A 501 20.18 -4.83 13.12
C TYR A 501 21.65 -4.45 12.88
N SER A 502 21.86 -3.39 12.10
CA SER A 502 23.17 -2.78 11.90
C SER A 502 23.54 -1.89 13.08
N LYS A 503 24.82 -1.90 13.46
CA LYS A 503 25.37 -0.95 14.43
C LYS A 503 25.37 0.50 13.95
N GLN A 504 25.19 0.74 12.65
CA GLN A 504 25.06 2.07 12.07
C GLN A 504 23.64 2.64 12.20
N SER A 505 22.64 1.78 12.44
CA SER A 505 21.22 2.15 12.49
C SER A 505 20.90 3.08 13.67
N ARG A 506 19.80 3.82 13.54
CA ARG A 506 19.25 4.64 14.64
C ARG A 506 18.78 3.76 15.79
N SER A 507 18.20 2.62 15.49
CA SER A 507 17.69 1.65 16.47
C SER A 507 18.84 1.18 17.39
N TYR A 508 20.00 0.84 16.83
CA TYR A 508 21.17 0.51 17.63
C TYR A 508 21.66 1.70 18.48
N LYS A 509 21.76 2.87 17.87
CA LYS A 509 22.17 4.10 18.58
C LYS A 509 21.23 4.46 19.73
N TYR A 510 19.94 4.13 19.59
CA TYR A 510 18.95 4.33 20.65
C TYR A 510 19.20 3.37 21.84
N ILE A 511 19.37 2.08 21.56
CA ILE A 511 19.66 1.06 22.58
C ILE A 511 21.02 1.31 23.24
N ALA A 512 22.03 1.69 22.47
CA ALA A 512 23.40 1.90 22.97
C ALA A 512 23.47 2.98 24.08
N LYS A 513 22.53 3.92 24.12
CA LYS A 513 22.43 4.90 25.21
C LYS A 513 22.21 4.23 26.59
N ILE A 514 21.54 3.08 26.61
CA ILE A 514 21.27 2.31 27.84
C ILE A 514 22.54 1.70 28.40
N PHE A 515 23.52 1.40 27.56
CA PHE A 515 24.76 0.69 27.96
C PHE A 515 25.60 1.46 28.96
N GLU A 516 25.52 2.79 28.94
CA GLU A 516 26.27 3.67 29.82
C GLU A 516 25.50 4.08 31.10
N MET A 517 24.24 3.66 31.23
CA MET A 517 23.38 4.00 32.37
C MET A 517 23.74 3.15 33.60
N GLN A 518 23.42 3.68 34.78
CA GLN A 518 23.54 2.96 36.05
C GLN A 518 22.17 2.69 36.61
N PHE A 519 21.92 1.46 37.05
CA PHE A 519 20.64 1.04 37.60
C PHE A 519 20.81 0.50 39.04
N ASP A 520 19.80 0.75 39.86
CA ASP A 520 19.86 0.43 41.30
C ASP A 520 19.39 -0.99 41.63
N THR A 521 18.80 -1.72 40.64
CA THR A 521 18.30 -3.09 40.88
C THR A 521 19.10 -4.13 40.12
N GLU A 522 19.21 -5.34 40.69
CA GLU A 522 19.88 -6.48 40.06
C GLU A 522 19.19 -6.87 38.76
N GLU A 523 17.85 -6.80 38.71
CA GLU A 523 17.04 -7.12 37.50
C GLU A 523 17.37 -6.20 36.33
N LEU A 524 17.42 -4.88 36.54
CA LEU A 524 17.79 -3.91 35.51
C LEU A 524 19.24 -4.04 35.06
N ASN A 525 20.18 -4.33 36.00
CA ASN A 525 21.56 -4.57 35.64
C ASN A 525 21.72 -5.87 34.82
N PHE A 526 20.99 -6.92 35.16
CA PHE A 526 20.95 -8.16 34.38
C PHE A 526 20.38 -7.92 32.99
N ALA A 527 19.25 -7.23 32.89
CA ALA A 527 18.62 -6.86 31.60
C ALA A 527 19.56 -6.01 30.72
N GLN A 528 20.31 -5.06 31.34
CA GLN A 528 21.30 -4.27 30.62
C GLN A 528 22.42 -5.14 30.06
N ALA A 529 22.89 -6.14 30.80
CA ALA A 529 23.92 -7.08 30.34
C ALA A 529 23.39 -7.89 29.12
N ILE A 530 22.14 -8.33 29.15
CA ILE A 530 21.50 -9.03 28.02
C ILE A 530 21.52 -8.16 26.75
N LEU A 531 21.15 -6.87 26.87
CA LEU A 531 21.20 -5.95 25.73
C LEU A 531 22.62 -5.70 25.21
N LYS A 532 23.59 -5.59 26.07
CA LYS A 532 25.01 -5.40 25.69
C LYS A 532 25.57 -6.59 24.91
N GLU A 533 25.14 -7.81 25.26
CA GLU A 533 25.58 -9.05 24.65
C GLU A 533 24.72 -9.48 23.44
N TRP A 534 23.65 -8.75 23.17
CA TRP A 534 22.78 -9.09 22.04
C TRP A 534 23.55 -9.02 20.73
N ASN A 535 23.49 -10.11 19.94
CA ASN A 535 24.09 -10.20 18.60
C ASN A 535 23.31 -9.41 17.53
N LEU A 536 22.30 -8.65 17.96
CA LEU A 536 21.39 -7.84 17.13
C LEU A 536 20.50 -8.66 16.18
N GLY A 537 20.44 -9.98 16.33
CA GLY A 537 19.60 -10.88 15.53
C GLY A 537 18.25 -11.14 16.17
N THR A 538 17.29 -11.56 15.34
CA THR A 538 15.93 -11.96 15.72
C THR A 538 15.64 -13.42 15.31
N ASP A 539 16.66 -14.28 15.47
CA ASP A 539 16.53 -15.72 15.26
C ASP A 539 15.63 -16.34 16.36
N LEU A 540 14.94 -17.42 16.04
CA LEU A 540 13.99 -18.08 16.97
C LEU A 540 14.60 -18.40 18.33
N ASN A 541 15.87 -18.82 18.36
CA ASN A 541 16.58 -19.21 19.59
C ASN A 541 17.25 -18.04 20.34
N ASN A 542 17.05 -16.79 19.87
CA ASN A 542 17.68 -15.61 20.45
C ASN A 542 16.99 -15.23 21.77
N THR A 543 17.76 -15.23 22.87
CA THR A 543 17.28 -14.89 24.23
C THR A 543 17.33 -13.40 24.53
N SER A 544 17.96 -12.58 23.68
CA SER A 544 18.08 -11.13 23.86
C SER A 544 17.10 -10.36 22.98
N ALA A 545 16.61 -11.00 21.90
CA ALA A 545 15.77 -10.34 20.91
C ALA A 545 14.46 -9.79 21.48
N ALA A 546 13.82 -10.51 22.38
CA ALA A 546 12.55 -10.06 22.98
C ALA A 546 12.71 -8.73 23.71
N LEU A 547 13.76 -8.57 24.51
CA LEU A 547 14.06 -7.31 25.18
C LEU A 547 14.55 -6.24 24.20
N GLY A 548 15.47 -6.60 23.29
CA GLY A 548 16.01 -5.67 22.31
C GLY A 548 14.95 -5.07 21.41
N VAL A 549 14.09 -5.89 20.83
CA VAL A 549 12.99 -5.46 19.95
C VAL A 549 11.94 -4.65 20.72
N CYS A 550 11.58 -5.04 21.94
CA CYS A 550 10.68 -4.27 22.77
C CYS A 550 11.20 -2.83 22.97
N VAL A 551 12.47 -2.68 23.37
CA VAL A 551 13.08 -1.36 23.62
C VAL A 551 13.15 -0.52 22.35
N LEU A 552 13.60 -1.09 21.22
CA LEU A 552 13.75 -0.33 19.97
C LEU A 552 12.43 0.01 19.29
N SER A 553 11.36 -0.72 19.61
CA SER A 553 10.03 -0.48 18.99
C SER A 553 9.55 0.94 19.21
N ASN A 554 9.85 1.54 20.34
CA ASN A 554 9.48 2.94 20.64
C ASN A 554 10.21 3.94 19.71
N GLU A 555 11.48 3.72 19.44
CA GLU A 555 12.25 4.52 18.48
C GLU A 555 11.71 4.33 17.06
N TRP A 556 11.50 3.08 16.65
CA TRP A 556 11.03 2.76 15.31
C TRP A 556 9.62 3.33 15.02
N ILE A 557 8.65 3.14 15.93
CA ILE A 557 7.29 3.68 15.81
C ILE A 557 7.31 5.21 15.77
N SER A 558 8.12 5.84 16.62
CA SER A 558 8.23 7.31 16.66
C SER A 558 8.81 7.87 15.37
N GLU A 559 9.76 7.18 14.77
CA GLU A 559 10.33 7.56 13.49
C GLU A 559 9.32 7.46 12.35
N GLN A 560 8.56 6.38 12.28
CA GLN A 560 7.50 6.25 11.28
C GLN A 560 6.48 7.40 11.35
N GLY A 561 6.12 7.81 12.56
CA GLY A 561 5.24 8.95 12.83
C GLY A 561 5.95 10.33 12.82
N GLN A 562 7.22 10.40 12.42
CA GLN A 562 8.04 11.64 12.47
C GLN A 562 8.00 12.33 13.86
N ARG A 563 8.01 11.54 14.93
CA ARG A 563 7.96 11.98 16.33
C ARG A 563 9.32 11.79 17.00
N ILE A 564 9.52 12.50 18.11
CA ILE A 564 10.68 12.26 18.98
C ILE A 564 10.40 11.00 19.80
N PRO A 565 11.30 10.00 19.78
CA PRO A 565 11.12 8.79 20.55
C PRO A 565 11.17 9.07 22.06
N GLN A 566 10.50 8.20 22.82
CA GLN A 566 10.59 8.21 24.28
C GLN A 566 12.04 8.10 24.75
N ASN A 567 12.33 8.54 25.98
CA ASN A 567 13.66 8.35 26.56
C ASN A 567 14.00 6.83 26.63
N PRO A 568 15.17 6.40 26.12
CA PRO A 568 15.56 4.99 26.12
C PRO A 568 15.51 4.32 27.50
N GLU A 569 15.81 5.05 28.56
CA GLU A 569 15.72 4.53 29.94
C GLU A 569 14.29 4.16 30.34
N ILE A 570 13.31 4.97 29.94
CA ILE A 570 11.89 4.70 30.21
C ILE A 570 11.44 3.48 29.42
N SER A 571 11.71 3.44 28.12
CA SER A 571 11.38 2.28 27.26
C SER A 571 12.01 1.00 27.79
N PHE A 572 13.26 1.06 28.24
CA PHE A 572 13.97 -0.08 28.81
C PHE A 572 13.29 -0.61 30.07
N LYS A 573 12.97 0.28 31.04
CA LYS A 573 12.33 -0.11 32.29
C LYS A 573 10.91 -0.66 32.06
N GLU A 574 10.17 -0.09 31.13
CA GLU A 574 8.83 -0.57 30.74
C GLU A 574 8.92 -1.97 30.12
N CYS A 575 9.87 -2.21 29.21
CA CYS A 575 10.07 -3.51 28.58
C CYS A 575 10.52 -4.58 29.57
N VAL A 576 11.42 -4.26 30.52
CA VAL A 576 11.80 -5.20 31.57
C VAL A 576 10.60 -5.60 32.42
N LYS A 577 9.78 -4.62 32.82
CA LYS A 577 8.56 -4.87 33.59
C LYS A 577 7.55 -5.71 32.80
N GLU A 578 7.32 -5.38 31.52
CA GLU A 578 6.40 -6.12 30.64
C GLU A 578 6.83 -7.58 30.50
N LEU A 579 8.08 -7.83 30.09
CA LEU A 579 8.58 -9.19 29.86
C LEU A 579 8.58 -10.03 31.13
N THR A 580 8.98 -9.44 32.26
CA THR A 580 8.94 -10.14 33.55
C THR A 580 7.51 -10.49 33.95
N ALA A 581 6.56 -9.59 33.72
CA ALA A 581 5.15 -9.84 34.03
C ALA A 581 4.54 -10.94 33.14
N THR A 582 4.85 -10.92 31.83
CA THR A 582 4.29 -11.86 30.84
C THR A 582 4.96 -13.23 30.90
N TYR A 583 6.29 -13.30 30.96
CA TYR A 583 7.07 -14.54 30.80
C TYR A 583 7.78 -15.00 32.08
N GLY A 584 7.66 -14.25 33.20
CA GLY A 584 8.40 -14.53 34.43
C GLY A 584 9.91 -14.29 34.33
N LYS A 585 10.42 -13.77 33.22
CA LYS A 585 11.84 -13.52 32.94
C LYS A 585 12.00 -12.42 31.88
N VAL A 586 13.09 -11.69 31.89
CA VAL A 586 13.38 -10.59 30.92
C VAL A 586 13.91 -11.09 29.58
N ASN A 587 14.29 -12.36 29.49
CA ASN A 587 14.97 -12.96 28.34
C ASN A 587 14.27 -14.23 27.82
N PRO A 588 12.97 -14.19 27.47
CA PRO A 588 12.33 -15.31 26.78
C PRO A 588 13.01 -15.51 25.41
N LEU A 589 12.90 -16.72 24.86
CA LEU A 589 13.29 -16.97 23.48
C LEU A 589 12.44 -16.10 22.54
N TRP A 590 13.00 -15.69 21.42
CA TRP A 590 12.21 -14.98 20.41
C TRP A 590 11.05 -15.84 19.91
N SER A 591 11.24 -17.15 19.81
CA SER A 591 10.19 -18.11 19.50
C SER A 591 9.05 -18.18 20.52
N ASP A 592 9.27 -17.75 21.76
CA ASP A 592 8.23 -17.71 22.81
C ASP A 592 7.34 -16.46 22.69
N ARG A 593 7.76 -15.46 21.87
CA ARG A 593 7.11 -14.15 21.79
C ARG A 593 6.57 -13.79 20.40
N ASN A 594 7.22 -14.21 19.31
CA ASN A 594 6.94 -13.74 17.96
C ASN A 594 6.30 -14.84 17.11
N PHE A 595 5.04 -14.65 16.74
CA PHE A 595 4.21 -15.66 16.08
C PHE A 595 3.52 -15.13 14.83
N ILE A 596 3.18 -16.06 13.94
CA ILE A 596 2.11 -15.90 12.96
C ILE A 596 0.95 -16.79 13.38
N ALA A 597 -0.23 -16.20 13.61
CA ALA A 597 -1.43 -16.94 14.00
C ALA A 597 -2.40 -17.05 12.83
N ARG A 598 -2.79 -18.29 12.50
CA ARG A 598 -3.71 -18.55 11.40
C ARG A 598 -4.51 -19.85 11.67
N GLY A 599 -5.80 -19.87 11.36
CA GLY A 599 -6.64 -21.07 11.51
C GLY A 599 -6.75 -21.61 12.95
N GLY A 600 -6.44 -20.79 13.96
CA GLY A 600 -6.38 -21.21 15.36
C GLY A 600 -5.02 -21.76 15.82
N GLU A 601 -4.06 -21.86 14.92
CA GLU A 601 -2.68 -22.27 15.21
C GLU A 601 -1.76 -21.04 15.34
N LYS A 602 -0.80 -21.09 16.28
CA LYS A 602 0.29 -20.14 16.45
C LYS A 602 1.60 -20.81 16.05
N THR A 603 2.28 -20.27 15.06
CA THR A 603 3.60 -20.75 14.60
C THR A 603 4.65 -19.68 14.86
N SER A 604 5.75 -20.02 15.55
CA SER A 604 6.84 -19.09 15.82
C SER A 604 7.52 -18.69 14.52
N VAL A 605 7.81 -17.39 14.37
CA VAL A 605 8.45 -16.85 13.15
C VAL A 605 9.63 -15.97 13.51
N GLN A 606 10.76 -16.14 12.80
CA GLN A 606 11.92 -15.27 12.94
C GLN A 606 11.76 -13.98 12.15
N GLY A 607 12.60 -12.98 12.44
CA GLY A 607 12.47 -11.64 11.89
C GLY A 607 11.91 -10.65 12.91
N GLY A 608 11.79 -9.40 12.52
CA GLY A 608 11.31 -8.32 13.41
C GLY A 608 11.12 -6.99 12.69
N PRO A 609 10.77 -5.92 13.39
CA PRO A 609 10.58 -4.61 12.77
C PRO A 609 11.90 -4.05 12.21
N ASP A 610 11.83 -3.48 10.99
CA ASP A 610 12.92 -2.82 10.27
C ASP A 610 14.18 -3.69 10.03
N VAL A 611 14.07 -5.02 10.05
CA VAL A 611 15.08 -5.94 9.48
C VAL A 611 14.64 -6.40 8.09
N LEU A 612 15.53 -6.99 7.27
CA LEU A 612 15.18 -7.42 5.90
C LEU A 612 14.15 -8.54 5.90
N ARG A 613 14.20 -9.46 6.89
CA ARG A 613 13.08 -10.35 7.24
C ARG A 613 12.07 -9.60 8.11
N ALA A 614 11.28 -8.74 7.51
CA ALA A 614 10.42 -7.81 8.22
C ALA A 614 9.15 -8.48 8.76
N ILE A 615 9.02 -8.57 10.08
CA ILE A 615 7.83 -9.05 10.79
C ILE A 615 7.41 -7.97 11.79
N TYR A 616 6.21 -7.45 11.61
CA TYR A 616 5.65 -6.43 12.51
C TYR A 616 4.49 -7.05 13.30
N GLY A 617 4.73 -7.31 14.58
CA GLY A 617 3.76 -7.90 15.47
C GLY A 617 2.93 -6.87 16.23
N ARG A 618 1.69 -7.25 16.56
CA ARG A 618 0.84 -6.60 17.57
C ARG A 618 0.72 -7.50 18.78
N ASN A 619 0.72 -6.91 19.97
CA ASN A 619 0.45 -7.67 21.18
C ASN A 619 -0.97 -8.26 21.11
N ASP A 620 -1.08 -9.55 21.38
CA ASP A 620 -2.34 -10.22 21.64
C ASP A 620 -2.74 -10.15 23.14
N ASP A 621 -3.82 -10.80 23.50
CA ASP A 621 -4.33 -10.80 24.90
C ASP A 621 -3.39 -11.52 25.87
N GLU A 622 -2.48 -12.37 25.38
CA GLU A 622 -1.48 -13.12 26.16
C GLU A 622 -0.16 -12.32 26.30
N GLY A 623 -0.01 -11.23 25.55
CA GLY A 623 1.20 -10.39 25.50
C GLY A 623 2.21 -10.88 24.49
N ASP A 624 1.87 -11.84 23.64
CA ASP A 624 2.68 -12.30 22.51
C ASP A 624 2.56 -11.34 21.32
N LEU A 625 3.58 -11.30 20.48
CA LEU A 625 3.54 -10.55 19.22
C LEU A 625 2.96 -11.44 18.12
N ASN A 626 1.75 -11.12 17.69
CA ASN A 626 1.16 -11.76 16.51
C ASN A 626 1.45 -10.92 15.27
N ALA A 627 2.07 -11.54 14.24
CA ALA A 627 2.40 -10.88 12.98
C ALA A 627 1.15 -10.27 12.34
N ALA A 628 1.19 -8.97 12.08
CA ALA A 628 0.09 -8.20 11.53
C ALA A 628 0.46 -7.51 10.21
N GLY A 629 1.73 -7.46 9.89
CA GLY A 629 2.25 -6.84 8.68
C GLY A 629 3.73 -7.15 8.48
N GLY A 630 4.29 -6.65 7.38
CA GLY A 630 5.66 -6.89 6.98
C GLY A 630 5.77 -7.73 5.73
N ASP A 631 6.65 -8.72 5.76
CA ASP A 631 6.77 -9.70 4.69
C ASP A 631 5.41 -10.36 4.44
N GLY A 632 4.77 -10.00 3.34
CA GLY A 632 3.51 -10.59 2.90
C GLY A 632 3.75 -11.50 1.70
N LEU A 633 3.24 -11.13 0.53
CA LEU A 633 3.65 -11.74 -0.73
C LEU A 633 5.07 -11.28 -1.07
N TYR A 634 6.00 -12.21 -1.29
CA TYR A 634 7.29 -11.90 -1.90
C TYR A 634 7.59 -12.84 -3.06
N ILE A 635 8.27 -12.28 -4.07
CA ILE A 635 8.49 -12.91 -5.37
C ILE A 635 9.98 -12.81 -5.69
N HIS A 636 10.59 -13.91 -6.11
CA HIS A 636 11.94 -13.96 -6.65
C HIS A 636 11.85 -14.35 -8.13
N VAL A 637 12.40 -13.51 -9.00
CA VAL A 637 12.47 -13.73 -10.44
C VAL A 637 13.93 -13.68 -10.87
N SER A 638 14.33 -14.59 -11.72
CA SER A 638 15.67 -14.63 -12.30
C SER A 638 15.62 -14.95 -13.80
N TRP A 639 16.61 -14.45 -14.52
CA TRP A 639 16.91 -14.81 -15.90
C TRP A 639 18.37 -15.26 -15.96
N ASN A 640 18.61 -16.45 -16.51
CA ASN A 640 19.96 -16.93 -16.72
C ASN A 640 20.64 -16.22 -17.91
N GLU A 641 21.91 -16.53 -18.20
CA GLU A 641 22.68 -15.95 -19.32
C GLU A 641 22.03 -16.14 -20.69
N ASN A 642 21.10 -17.08 -20.85
CA ASN A 642 20.37 -17.35 -22.11
C ASN A 642 19.02 -16.60 -22.14
N GLY A 643 18.63 -15.90 -21.07
CA GLY A 643 17.34 -15.24 -20.93
C GLY A 643 16.19 -16.17 -20.51
N ASP A 644 16.49 -17.42 -20.11
CA ASP A 644 15.47 -18.32 -19.57
C ASP A 644 15.06 -17.83 -18.17
N GLN A 645 13.75 -17.69 -17.96
CA GLN A 645 13.19 -17.23 -16.69
C GLN A 645 12.97 -18.38 -15.72
N ASP A 646 13.29 -18.16 -14.45
CA ASP A 646 12.75 -18.90 -13.31
C ASP A 646 12.07 -17.94 -12.33
N SER A 647 10.99 -18.41 -11.69
CA SER A 647 10.23 -17.59 -10.76
C SER A 647 9.60 -18.41 -9.64
N LYS A 648 9.71 -17.87 -8.44
CA LYS A 648 9.18 -18.47 -7.21
C LYS A 648 8.56 -17.38 -6.33
N SER A 649 7.53 -17.73 -5.58
CA SER A 649 6.82 -16.80 -4.69
C SER A 649 6.42 -17.49 -3.40
N ILE A 650 5.97 -16.70 -2.43
CA ILE A 650 5.28 -17.19 -1.24
C ILE A 650 4.32 -16.13 -0.74
N HIS A 651 3.12 -16.56 -0.39
CA HIS A 651 2.15 -15.76 0.35
C HIS A 651 2.20 -16.14 1.83
N GLN A 652 2.02 -15.18 2.74
CA GLN A 652 2.11 -15.42 4.20
C GLN A 652 1.10 -16.44 4.72
N TYR A 653 -0.02 -16.62 4.03
CA TYR A 653 -1.10 -17.53 4.43
C TYR A 653 -1.40 -18.58 3.36
N GLY A 654 -1.96 -18.19 2.25
CA GLY A 654 -2.43 -19.00 1.13
C GLY A 654 -3.18 -18.13 0.13
N SER A 655 -3.78 -18.70 -0.90
CA SER A 655 -4.45 -17.96 -1.96
C SER A 655 -5.90 -17.55 -1.64
N ALA A 656 -6.53 -18.14 -0.61
CA ALA A 656 -7.93 -17.91 -0.21
C ALA A 656 -8.00 -17.35 1.21
N THR A 657 -7.61 -16.10 1.41
CA THR A 657 -7.37 -15.52 2.74
C THR A 657 -8.62 -15.30 3.57
N GLN A 658 -9.82 -15.30 2.99
CA GLN A 658 -11.08 -15.07 3.69
C GLN A 658 -11.99 -16.30 3.72
N ASP A 659 -11.65 -17.38 3.04
CA ASP A 659 -12.42 -18.63 3.08
C ASP A 659 -11.77 -19.65 4.02
N MET A 660 -12.17 -19.65 5.29
CA MET A 660 -11.71 -20.61 6.31
C MET A 660 -12.02 -22.07 5.96
N SER A 661 -12.92 -22.35 5.03
CA SER A 661 -13.24 -23.71 4.57
C SER A 661 -12.32 -24.18 3.44
N SER A 662 -11.58 -23.27 2.82
CA SER A 662 -10.63 -23.59 1.77
C SER A 662 -9.38 -24.24 2.35
N LYS A 663 -8.87 -25.26 1.66
CA LYS A 663 -7.55 -25.83 1.98
C LYS A 663 -6.39 -24.84 1.73
N HIS A 664 -6.67 -23.76 1.01
CA HIS A 664 -5.71 -22.71 0.68
C HIS A 664 -5.83 -21.47 1.59
N TYR A 665 -6.50 -21.64 2.75
CA TYR A 665 -6.61 -20.61 3.78
C TYR A 665 -5.27 -20.36 4.49
N ASP A 666 -4.47 -21.43 4.71
CA ASP A 666 -3.24 -21.41 5.51
C ASP A 666 -2.15 -22.37 5.02
N ASP A 667 -2.29 -22.96 3.84
CA ASP A 667 -1.39 -24.00 3.31
C ASP A 667 0.03 -23.52 2.99
N GLN A 668 0.27 -22.22 2.94
CA GLN A 668 1.60 -21.64 2.72
C GLN A 668 2.29 -21.16 4.02
N VAL A 669 1.61 -21.14 5.17
CA VAL A 669 2.16 -20.64 6.43
C VAL A 669 3.47 -21.34 6.81
N GLN A 670 3.55 -22.66 6.69
CA GLN A 670 4.77 -23.40 7.05
C GLN A 670 5.94 -23.08 6.11
N LEU A 671 5.68 -22.96 4.80
CA LEU A 671 6.72 -22.52 3.84
C LEU A 671 7.22 -21.12 4.16
N TYR A 672 6.27 -20.22 4.47
CA TYR A 672 6.59 -18.84 4.85
C TYR A 672 7.47 -18.74 6.09
N VAL A 673 7.17 -19.53 7.13
CA VAL A 673 7.96 -19.59 8.38
C VAL A 673 9.33 -20.22 8.13
N ASP A 674 9.41 -21.24 7.29
CA ASP A 674 10.64 -21.92 6.89
C ASP A 674 11.50 -21.13 5.89
N GLU A 675 11.06 -19.94 5.47
CA GLU A 675 11.72 -19.10 4.45
C GLU A 675 11.89 -19.81 3.10
N LYS A 676 10.90 -20.63 2.73
CA LYS A 676 10.85 -21.39 1.48
C LYS A 676 9.85 -20.78 0.53
N TYR A 677 10.11 -20.98 -0.75
CA TYR A 677 9.24 -20.57 -1.83
C TYR A 677 8.45 -21.74 -2.41
N LYS A 678 7.37 -21.41 -3.13
CA LYS A 678 6.70 -22.27 -4.08
C LYS A 678 7.01 -21.81 -5.51
N SER A 679 6.96 -22.71 -6.48
CA SER A 679 7.00 -22.34 -7.91
C SER A 679 5.72 -21.58 -8.28
N THR A 680 5.85 -20.61 -9.18
CA THR A 680 4.72 -19.78 -9.64
C THR A 680 3.91 -20.45 -10.75
N PHE A 681 4.43 -21.51 -11.37
CA PHE A 681 3.83 -22.18 -12.54
C PHE A 681 3.45 -21.22 -13.68
N PHE A 682 4.30 -20.21 -13.88
CA PHE A 682 4.07 -19.18 -14.89
C PHE A 682 4.01 -19.75 -16.31
N GLU A 683 4.86 -20.73 -16.62
CA GLU A 683 4.89 -21.41 -17.90
C GLU A 683 3.69 -22.35 -18.08
N LYS A 684 3.08 -22.34 -19.28
CA LYS A 684 1.93 -23.20 -19.59
C LYS A 684 2.18 -24.69 -19.34
N LYS A 685 3.40 -25.18 -19.63
CA LYS A 685 3.77 -26.59 -19.45
C LYS A 685 3.76 -26.98 -17.96
N ASP A 686 4.27 -26.11 -17.10
CA ASP A 686 4.39 -26.35 -15.67
C ASP A 686 3.00 -26.22 -14.98
N LEU A 687 2.21 -25.23 -15.39
CA LEU A 687 0.82 -25.08 -14.95
C LEU A 687 0.00 -26.34 -15.32
N ALA A 688 0.16 -26.89 -16.52
CA ALA A 688 -0.64 -28.02 -16.98
C ALA A 688 -0.51 -29.27 -16.10
N ILE A 689 0.66 -29.51 -15.51
CA ILE A 689 0.91 -30.68 -14.62
C ILE A 689 0.66 -30.35 -13.14
N ASN A 690 0.49 -29.07 -12.80
CA ASN A 690 0.24 -28.59 -11.44
C ASN A 690 -1.14 -27.95 -11.27
N THR A 691 -2.09 -28.29 -12.14
CA THR A 691 -3.46 -27.78 -12.09
C THR A 691 -4.30 -28.57 -11.08
N SER A 692 -5.04 -27.88 -10.22
CA SER A 692 -6.01 -28.47 -9.29
C SER A 692 -7.47 -28.38 -9.79
N LYS A 693 -7.83 -27.28 -10.46
CA LYS A 693 -9.20 -27.03 -10.96
C LYS A 693 -9.16 -26.16 -12.21
N VAL A 694 -10.09 -26.43 -13.15
CA VAL A 694 -10.32 -25.59 -14.33
C VAL A 694 -11.81 -25.33 -14.47
N TYR A 695 -12.19 -24.10 -14.72
CA TYR A 695 -13.57 -23.71 -14.97
C TYR A 695 -13.62 -22.45 -15.85
N TYR A 696 -14.82 -22.16 -16.36
CA TYR A 696 -15.08 -21.00 -17.22
C TYR A 696 -16.12 -20.09 -16.56
N VAL A 697 -16.00 -18.80 -16.77
CA VAL A 697 -16.95 -17.80 -16.30
C VAL A 697 -17.27 -16.81 -17.43
N PRO A 698 -18.55 -16.43 -17.61
CA PRO A 698 -19.74 -17.03 -16.99
C PRO A 698 -19.90 -18.51 -17.36
N GLU A 699 -20.66 -19.27 -16.50
CA GLU A 699 -21.02 -20.67 -16.77
C GLU A 699 -22.07 -20.79 -17.89
#